data_7932b07e574b63f29a11f1d947354b80
#
_entry.id   7932b07e574b63f29a11f1d947354b80
#
_cell.length_a   1.000
_cell.length_b   1.000
_cell.length_c   1.000
_cell.angle_alpha   90.00
_cell.angle_beta   90.00
_cell.angle_gamma   90.00
#
_symmetry.space_group_name_H-M   'P 1'
#
loop_
_entity.id
_entity.type
_entity.pdbx_description
1 polymer ?
#
loop_
_entity_poly.entity_id
_entity_poly.type
_entity_poly.pdbx_seq_one_letter_code
_entity_poly.pdbx_strand_id
1 'polypeptide(L)'
;MLNRRHVALGTISFTVCFAAWGLVSAFAPRFRENFHLTASETALLVAIPVLLGSLARIPMGILTDRFGGRAVFSILMAAVAVPVWFVPQQLTYSSLLTVAFLLGLAGSSFAIGVGYVSRWTPADRQGSALGVYGLGNIGQSAAVFLGPVLAAQAGMASVFHGVAVLLVVWAVAFALLARDAPAPASAHGKGFAAMLEVLTTERLSWLLAAFYFLTFGGFVAFSIYLPTLLRDEFHLTPADAGFRTAGFVVLATLLRPMGGWLSDRIGGARVLSAVFLGVAPFAMLLAWSSVIPFTVGALGCAALLGLGNGAVFKLVPQYFPNQTGTVTGLVGAMGGLGGFFPPLLLAFFRSRTGAIWPAFLFLAGTALLLWWANRRVFVPLQQALDVALPADMRRATDRLRAGAWATLWTALLVAAIVVGSRNLQNFDPALVIYTFAVVFATWGVIYHYNVWLEKPPTRVYWDRGWELYRRGGIVRSLGHVAALAVTHLAAQRFIAQRSRLRWWMHQCLFWGCLLAVAITFPLVFGWIDFRTLPTDQLTYVTYVFGFPLGAFRLHTVTAWLLFHGLDISALLVLAGIALSLWRRMTDKGARALQHFGMDFLPIILLFAISITGLALTVSQEWLRGSSYSFLAILHAITVIAALLFLPFGKFFHIFQRPAQLGVKLYQEAGERDPGAICVRCRQRFASQMHIQDLRSILPQVGFDYATPGPAGHWQALCPACKRKTLSVAQMRIVANENQEQSNG
;
A
#
# COMPACT_ATOMS: atom_id res chain seq x y z
N MET A 1 -3.88 15.14 -16.70
CA MET A 1 -2.96 15.08 -15.54
C MET A 1 -3.78 14.98 -14.26
N LEU A 2 -3.35 14.15 -13.31
CA LEU A 2 -3.98 14.08 -11.98
C LEU A 2 -3.86 15.46 -11.33
N ASN A 3 -4.96 16.08 -10.96
CA ASN A 3 -4.88 17.39 -10.29
C ASN A 3 -4.57 17.15 -8.78
N ARG A 4 -3.29 16.85 -8.49
CA ARG A 4 -2.79 16.50 -7.16
C ARG A 4 -3.18 17.50 -6.08
N ARG A 5 -3.32 18.78 -6.45
CA ARG A 5 -3.73 19.86 -5.54
C ARG A 5 -5.12 19.61 -4.96
N HIS A 6 -6.11 19.28 -5.81
CA HIS A 6 -7.49 19.08 -5.34
C HIS A 6 -7.66 17.78 -4.56
N VAL A 7 -6.91 16.72 -4.90
CA VAL A 7 -6.85 15.49 -4.08
C VAL A 7 -6.28 15.79 -2.70
N ALA A 8 -5.17 16.52 -2.61
CA ALA A 8 -4.56 16.91 -1.35
C ALA A 8 -5.49 17.79 -0.50
N LEU A 9 -6.10 18.82 -1.08
CA LEU A 9 -7.06 19.69 -0.39
C LEU A 9 -8.24 18.90 0.17
N GLY A 10 -8.82 17.99 -0.61
CA GLY A 10 -9.90 17.11 -0.15
C GLY A 10 -9.45 16.20 0.98
N THR A 11 -8.27 15.57 0.87
CA THR A 11 -7.72 14.67 1.89
C THR A 11 -7.46 15.40 3.21
N ILE A 12 -6.85 16.58 3.18
CA ILE A 12 -6.60 17.38 4.39
C ILE A 12 -7.92 17.81 5.04
N SER A 13 -8.92 18.26 4.25
CA SER A 13 -10.24 18.63 4.78
C SER A 13 -10.92 17.44 5.47
N PHE A 14 -10.83 16.27 4.88
CA PHE A 14 -11.33 15.04 5.48
C PHE A 14 -10.59 14.69 6.77
N THR A 15 -9.26 14.83 6.79
CA THR A 15 -8.43 14.60 7.99
C THR A 15 -8.83 15.52 9.13
N VAL A 16 -9.02 16.81 8.88
CA VAL A 16 -9.42 17.80 9.90
C VAL A 16 -10.82 17.50 10.45
N CYS A 17 -11.78 17.17 9.58
CA CYS A 17 -13.12 16.77 10.02
C CYS A 17 -13.10 15.50 10.87
N PHE A 18 -12.31 14.50 10.46
CA PHE A 18 -12.21 13.24 11.21
C PHE A 18 -11.41 13.38 12.50
N ALA A 19 -10.48 14.33 12.59
CA ALA A 19 -9.86 14.67 13.85
C ALA A 19 -10.90 15.25 14.84
N ALA A 20 -11.75 16.16 14.39
CA ALA A 20 -12.86 16.65 15.21
C ALA A 20 -13.81 15.53 15.64
N TRP A 21 -14.16 14.64 14.70
CA TRP A 21 -15.05 13.51 14.97
C TRP A 21 -14.48 12.53 16.00
N GLY A 22 -13.17 12.32 16.01
CA GLY A 22 -12.46 11.44 16.94
C GLY A 22 -12.36 11.96 18.38
N LEU A 23 -12.56 13.26 18.63
CA LEU A 23 -12.35 13.85 19.96
C LEU A 23 -13.28 13.27 21.03
N VAL A 24 -14.55 13.01 20.71
CA VAL A 24 -15.50 12.47 21.69
C VAL A 24 -15.03 11.10 22.21
N SER A 25 -14.59 10.23 21.31
CA SER A 25 -14.04 8.92 21.69
C SER A 25 -12.69 9.03 22.41
N ALA A 26 -11.84 9.98 22.04
CA ALA A 26 -10.56 10.24 22.69
C ALA A 26 -10.72 10.64 24.17
N PHE A 27 -11.75 11.40 24.46
CA PHE A 27 -12.02 11.90 25.81
C PHE A 27 -13.15 11.16 26.56
N ALA A 28 -13.67 10.07 26.00
CA ALA A 28 -14.72 9.29 26.63
C ALA A 28 -14.40 8.81 28.05
N PRO A 29 -13.18 8.36 28.40
CA PRO A 29 -12.83 8.03 29.79
C PRO A 29 -12.98 9.24 30.73
N ARG A 30 -12.54 10.41 30.27
CA ARG A 30 -12.60 11.65 31.08
C ARG A 30 -14.05 12.15 31.26
N PHE A 31 -14.87 12.03 30.22
CA PHE A 31 -16.30 12.30 30.33
C PHE A 31 -16.98 11.32 31.29
N ARG A 32 -16.60 10.06 31.29
CA ARG A 32 -17.11 9.04 32.21
C ARG A 32 -16.81 9.41 33.65
N GLU A 33 -15.60 9.86 33.95
CA GLU A 33 -15.21 10.33 35.28
C GLU A 33 -15.97 11.61 35.69
N ASN A 34 -15.97 12.63 34.82
CA ASN A 34 -16.56 13.94 35.15
C ASN A 34 -18.07 13.89 35.33
N PHE A 35 -18.77 13.04 34.58
CA PHE A 35 -20.26 12.94 34.63
C PHE A 35 -20.74 11.66 35.33
N HIS A 36 -19.84 10.88 35.94
CA HIS A 36 -20.15 9.62 36.63
C HIS A 36 -20.96 8.65 35.76
N LEU A 37 -20.58 8.52 34.44
CA LEU A 37 -21.35 7.74 33.49
C LEU A 37 -21.16 6.23 33.70
N THR A 38 -22.26 5.51 33.53
CA THR A 38 -22.24 4.05 33.41
C THR A 38 -21.51 3.62 32.14
N ALA A 39 -21.16 2.33 32.04
CA ALA A 39 -20.57 1.77 30.83
C ALA A 39 -21.49 1.95 29.60
N SER A 40 -22.81 1.79 29.79
CA SER A 40 -23.81 1.94 28.72
C SER A 40 -23.92 3.38 28.24
N GLU A 41 -23.93 4.37 29.16
CA GLU A 41 -23.96 5.78 28.82
C GLU A 41 -22.69 6.24 28.12
N THR A 42 -21.54 5.75 28.56
CA THR A 42 -20.24 6.00 27.86
C THR A 42 -20.26 5.44 26.45
N ALA A 43 -20.76 4.19 26.29
CA ALA A 43 -20.88 3.58 24.98
C ALA A 43 -21.83 4.36 24.05
N LEU A 44 -22.98 4.85 24.60
CA LEU A 44 -23.90 5.69 23.85
C LEU A 44 -23.27 7.02 23.45
N LEU A 45 -22.52 7.68 24.34
CA LEU A 45 -21.82 8.93 24.05
C LEU A 45 -20.84 8.78 22.88
N VAL A 46 -20.11 7.65 22.80
CA VAL A 46 -19.16 7.37 21.71
C VAL A 46 -19.89 6.99 20.43
N ALA A 47 -21.03 6.30 20.52
CA ALA A 47 -21.79 5.83 19.37
C ALA A 47 -22.64 6.93 18.71
N ILE A 48 -23.14 7.90 19.47
CA ILE A 48 -24.12 8.89 18.97
C ILE A 48 -23.59 9.76 17.81
N PRO A 49 -22.31 10.20 17.76
CA PRO A 49 -21.74 10.92 16.61
C PRO A 49 -21.75 10.08 15.32
N VAL A 50 -21.61 8.75 15.46
CA VAL A 50 -21.59 7.84 14.30
C VAL A 50 -22.95 7.82 13.61
N LEU A 51 -24.03 7.91 14.38
CA LEU A 51 -25.40 7.89 13.85
C LEU A 51 -25.66 9.08 12.93
N LEU A 52 -25.46 10.32 13.40
CA LEU A 52 -25.65 11.51 12.56
C LEU A 52 -24.63 11.55 11.42
N GLY A 53 -23.37 11.21 11.72
CA GLY A 53 -22.31 11.14 10.71
C GLY A 53 -22.61 10.18 9.56
N SER A 54 -23.32 9.10 9.84
CA SER A 54 -23.75 8.14 8.82
C SER A 54 -24.96 8.65 8.03
N LEU A 55 -26.02 9.04 8.72
CA LEU A 55 -27.26 9.49 8.07
C LEU A 55 -27.07 10.77 7.24
N ALA A 56 -26.29 11.72 7.76
CA ALA A 56 -26.03 12.99 7.08
C ALA A 56 -25.21 12.83 5.77
N ARG A 57 -24.55 11.69 5.54
CA ARG A 57 -23.83 11.44 4.27
C ARG A 57 -24.74 11.49 3.08
N ILE A 58 -26.01 11.07 3.21
CA ILE A 58 -26.98 11.07 2.10
C ILE A 58 -27.29 12.52 1.67
N PRO A 59 -27.84 13.40 2.53
CA PRO A 59 -28.10 14.78 2.13
C PRO A 59 -26.82 15.54 1.73
N MET A 60 -25.66 15.31 2.37
CA MET A 60 -24.41 15.96 2.00
C MET A 60 -23.91 15.51 0.62
N GLY A 61 -24.10 14.26 0.25
CA GLY A 61 -23.83 13.76 -1.10
C GLY A 61 -24.66 14.45 -2.16
N ILE A 62 -25.99 14.59 -1.91
CA ILE A 62 -26.94 15.28 -2.79
C ILE A 62 -26.56 16.77 -2.93
N LEU A 63 -26.28 17.44 -1.80
CA LEU A 63 -25.86 18.84 -1.80
C LEU A 63 -24.56 19.04 -2.59
N THR A 64 -23.62 18.10 -2.49
CA THR A 64 -22.34 18.14 -3.22
C THR A 64 -22.56 18.02 -4.73
N ASP A 65 -23.44 17.14 -5.16
CA ASP A 65 -23.76 17.00 -6.58
C ASP A 65 -24.46 18.25 -7.14
N ARG A 66 -25.27 18.94 -6.32
CA ARG A 66 -26.05 20.11 -6.72
C ARG A 66 -25.27 21.43 -6.63
N PHE A 67 -24.56 21.67 -5.54
CA PHE A 67 -23.93 22.97 -5.21
C PHE A 67 -22.42 22.97 -5.35
N GLY A 68 -21.81 21.81 -5.69
CA GLY A 68 -20.37 21.65 -5.75
C GLY A 68 -19.73 21.33 -4.39
N GLY A 69 -18.56 20.69 -4.45
CA GLY A 69 -17.85 20.25 -3.24
C GLY A 69 -17.19 21.39 -2.48
N ARG A 70 -16.79 22.47 -3.16
CA ARG A 70 -16.15 23.64 -2.54
C ARG A 70 -17.05 24.28 -1.49
N ALA A 71 -18.25 24.67 -1.87
CA ALA A 71 -19.18 25.34 -0.98
C ALA A 71 -19.63 24.43 0.17
N VAL A 72 -20.07 23.20 -0.17
CA VAL A 72 -20.61 22.26 0.81
C VAL A 72 -19.57 21.86 1.85
N PHE A 73 -18.33 21.62 1.44
CA PHE A 73 -17.25 21.24 2.37
C PHE A 73 -16.86 22.39 3.31
N SER A 74 -16.74 23.62 2.76
CA SER A 74 -16.41 24.80 3.57
C SER A 74 -17.49 25.08 4.62
N ILE A 75 -18.78 25.03 4.22
CA ILE A 75 -19.91 25.24 5.12
C ILE A 75 -19.96 24.13 6.18
N LEU A 76 -19.74 22.87 5.80
CA LEU A 76 -19.71 21.75 6.74
C LEU A 76 -18.65 21.97 7.84
N MET A 77 -17.42 22.32 7.45
CA MET A 77 -16.32 22.54 8.40
C MET A 77 -16.63 23.68 9.38
N ALA A 78 -17.17 24.78 8.87
CA ALA A 78 -17.59 25.91 9.70
C ALA A 78 -18.75 25.51 10.64
N ALA A 79 -19.74 24.76 10.17
CA ALA A 79 -20.85 24.28 10.98
C ALA A 79 -20.41 23.32 12.09
N VAL A 80 -19.47 22.40 11.79
CA VAL A 80 -18.92 21.45 12.76
C VAL A 80 -18.07 22.14 13.83
N ALA A 81 -17.41 23.25 13.51
CA ALA A 81 -16.63 24.00 14.49
C ALA A 81 -17.48 24.47 15.68
N VAL A 82 -18.78 24.76 15.47
CA VAL A 82 -19.67 25.21 16.51
C VAL A 82 -19.87 24.15 17.61
N PRO A 83 -20.38 22.94 17.34
CA PRO A 83 -20.50 21.92 18.37
C PRO A 83 -19.15 21.54 19.00
N VAL A 84 -18.07 21.48 18.22
CA VAL A 84 -16.72 21.18 18.74
C VAL A 84 -16.33 22.23 19.81
N TRP A 85 -16.55 23.49 19.54
CA TRP A 85 -16.26 24.58 20.51
C TRP A 85 -17.03 24.42 21.82
N PHE A 86 -18.29 23.98 21.77
CA PHE A 86 -19.16 23.91 22.94
C PHE A 86 -19.04 22.60 23.73
N VAL A 87 -18.37 21.56 23.27
CA VAL A 87 -18.24 20.29 24.03
C VAL A 87 -17.68 20.48 25.43
N PRO A 88 -16.60 21.26 25.68
CA PRO A 88 -16.02 21.38 27.01
C PRO A 88 -16.89 22.17 28.00
N GLN A 89 -17.90 22.89 27.52
CA GLN A 89 -18.77 23.76 28.30
C GLN A 89 -20.04 23.06 28.79
N GLN A 90 -20.23 21.78 28.45
CA GLN A 90 -21.41 21.03 28.80
C GLN A 90 -21.38 20.67 30.31
N LEU A 91 -22.48 20.89 30.98
CA LEU A 91 -22.63 20.66 32.43
C LEU A 91 -23.48 19.41 32.73
N THR A 92 -24.25 18.94 31.76
CA THR A 92 -25.12 17.76 31.91
C THR A 92 -24.82 16.70 30.83
N TYR A 93 -25.08 15.45 31.16
CA TYR A 93 -24.95 14.35 30.19
C TYR A 93 -25.82 14.54 28.94
N SER A 94 -27.08 15.00 29.14
CA SER A 94 -28.02 15.23 28.01
C SER A 94 -27.53 16.31 27.05
N SER A 95 -26.98 17.42 27.57
CA SER A 95 -26.42 18.48 26.74
C SER A 95 -25.14 18.02 26.02
N LEU A 96 -24.28 17.27 26.72
CA LEU A 96 -23.09 16.65 26.11
C LEU A 96 -23.48 15.69 24.99
N LEU A 97 -24.48 14.84 25.18
CA LEU A 97 -24.98 13.92 24.18
C LEU A 97 -25.51 14.65 22.94
N THR A 98 -26.24 15.76 23.15
CA THR A 98 -26.77 16.58 22.06
C THR A 98 -25.66 17.23 21.24
N VAL A 99 -24.65 17.82 21.91
CA VAL A 99 -23.51 18.42 21.22
C VAL A 99 -22.66 17.38 20.52
N ALA A 100 -22.46 16.23 21.14
CA ALA A 100 -21.75 15.09 20.51
C ALA A 100 -22.51 14.54 19.27
N PHE A 101 -23.85 14.51 19.33
CA PHE A 101 -24.67 14.15 18.16
C PHE A 101 -24.45 15.13 17.01
N LEU A 102 -24.53 16.46 17.27
CA LEU A 102 -24.29 17.50 16.26
C LEU A 102 -22.86 17.46 15.69
N LEU A 103 -21.88 17.21 16.55
CA LEU A 103 -20.48 17.01 16.13
C LEU A 103 -20.36 15.83 15.15
N GLY A 104 -21.22 14.84 15.28
CA GLY A 104 -21.30 13.72 14.35
C GLY A 104 -21.42 14.14 12.89
N LEU A 105 -21.93 15.34 12.60
CA LEU A 105 -22.01 15.89 11.23
C LEU A 105 -20.64 15.88 10.51
N ALA A 106 -19.52 15.97 11.24
CA ALA A 106 -18.16 15.85 10.71
C ALA A 106 -17.94 14.54 9.93
N GLY A 107 -18.58 13.44 10.34
CA GLY A 107 -18.51 12.16 9.67
C GLY A 107 -19.09 12.14 8.25
N SER A 108 -19.94 13.11 7.90
CA SER A 108 -20.51 13.25 6.57
C SER A 108 -19.54 13.86 5.54
N SER A 109 -18.43 14.46 5.98
CA SER A 109 -17.36 15.02 5.14
C SER A 109 -16.83 14.01 4.10
N PHE A 110 -16.89 12.73 4.41
CA PHE A 110 -16.47 11.67 3.52
C PHE A 110 -17.24 11.69 2.18
N ALA A 111 -18.57 11.82 2.20
CA ALA A 111 -19.39 11.83 0.98
C ALA A 111 -19.11 13.05 0.10
N ILE A 112 -18.90 14.22 0.74
CA ILE A 112 -18.56 15.46 0.02
C ILE A 112 -17.24 15.32 -0.75
N GLY A 113 -16.21 14.84 -0.06
CA GLY A 113 -14.88 14.76 -0.66
C GLY A 113 -14.75 13.67 -1.73
N VAL A 114 -15.48 12.56 -1.63
CA VAL A 114 -15.54 11.56 -2.73
C VAL A 114 -16.14 12.21 -3.98
N GLY A 115 -17.26 12.93 -3.85
CA GLY A 115 -17.87 13.66 -4.95
C GLY A 115 -16.94 14.73 -5.55
N TYR A 116 -16.23 15.47 -4.68
CA TYR A 116 -15.28 16.51 -5.08
C TYR A 116 -14.04 15.94 -5.79
N VAL A 117 -13.36 14.95 -5.18
CA VAL A 117 -12.09 14.38 -5.69
C VAL A 117 -12.32 13.59 -6.99
N SER A 118 -13.43 12.84 -7.09
CA SER A 118 -13.73 12.06 -8.29
C SER A 118 -13.88 12.92 -9.54
N ARG A 119 -14.49 14.10 -9.43
CA ARG A 119 -14.66 15.05 -10.55
C ARG A 119 -13.34 15.65 -11.06
N TRP A 120 -12.33 15.77 -10.20
CA TRP A 120 -10.99 16.23 -10.56
C TRP A 120 -10.05 15.14 -11.07
N THR A 121 -10.51 13.89 -11.07
CA THR A 121 -9.67 12.74 -11.38
C THR A 121 -10.16 12.00 -12.62
N PRO A 122 -9.30 11.73 -13.61
CA PRO A 122 -9.65 10.91 -14.77
C PRO A 122 -10.10 9.51 -14.35
N ALA A 123 -11.01 8.90 -15.13
CA ALA A 123 -11.63 7.62 -14.81
C ALA A 123 -10.64 6.48 -14.56
N ASP A 124 -9.51 6.46 -15.28
CA ASP A 124 -8.43 5.46 -15.16
C ASP A 124 -7.64 5.55 -13.85
N ARG A 125 -7.78 6.65 -13.07
CA ARG A 125 -7.04 6.93 -11.83
C ARG A 125 -7.92 7.27 -10.64
N GLN A 126 -9.23 7.15 -10.78
CA GLN A 126 -10.17 7.49 -9.71
C GLN A 126 -10.00 6.61 -8.47
N GLY A 127 -9.72 5.31 -8.65
CA GLY A 127 -9.48 4.40 -7.54
C GLY A 127 -8.27 4.82 -6.71
N SER A 128 -7.15 5.12 -7.36
CA SER A 128 -5.93 5.62 -6.70
C SER A 128 -6.19 6.93 -5.94
N ALA A 129 -6.87 7.90 -6.56
CA ALA A 129 -7.13 9.20 -5.94
C ALA A 129 -8.10 9.10 -4.75
N LEU A 130 -9.16 8.31 -4.87
CA LEU A 130 -10.13 8.08 -3.79
C LEU A 130 -9.56 7.21 -2.68
N GLY A 131 -8.64 6.30 -3.01
CA GLY A 131 -7.84 5.57 -2.01
C GLY A 131 -6.97 6.50 -1.18
N VAL A 132 -6.24 7.44 -1.83
CA VAL A 132 -5.45 8.48 -1.14
C VAL A 132 -6.35 9.40 -0.32
N TYR A 133 -7.49 9.83 -0.86
CA TYR A 133 -8.48 10.60 -0.13
C TYR A 133 -8.91 9.87 1.17
N GLY A 134 -9.09 8.56 1.10
CA GLY A 134 -9.45 7.71 2.24
C GLY A 134 -8.41 7.67 3.37
N LEU A 135 -7.15 8.09 3.13
CA LEU A 135 -6.15 8.27 4.20
C LEU A 135 -6.58 9.34 5.22
N GLY A 136 -7.50 10.23 4.88
CA GLY A 136 -8.04 11.21 5.80
C GLY A 136 -8.67 10.61 7.07
N ASN A 137 -9.03 9.31 7.09
CA ASN A 137 -9.40 8.60 8.31
C ASN A 137 -8.33 8.67 9.42
N ILE A 138 -7.07 8.93 9.07
CA ILE A 138 -5.97 9.09 10.04
C ILE A 138 -6.23 10.23 11.03
N GLY A 139 -7.08 11.20 10.65
CA GLY A 139 -7.49 12.29 11.52
C GLY A 139 -8.12 11.80 12.82
N GLN A 140 -9.00 10.80 12.76
CA GLN A 140 -9.60 10.19 13.96
C GLN A 140 -8.53 9.53 14.84
N SER A 141 -7.62 8.76 14.24
CA SER A 141 -6.53 8.13 15.00
C SER A 141 -5.61 9.16 15.63
N ALA A 142 -5.31 10.25 14.92
CA ALA A 142 -4.51 11.35 15.43
C ALA A 142 -5.18 12.02 16.63
N ALA A 143 -6.50 12.25 16.58
CA ALA A 143 -7.25 12.83 17.70
C ALA A 143 -7.26 11.92 18.93
N VAL A 144 -7.45 10.61 18.74
CA VAL A 144 -7.46 9.63 19.84
C VAL A 144 -6.07 9.52 20.49
N PHE A 145 -5.00 9.61 19.70
CA PHE A 145 -3.64 9.46 20.21
C PHE A 145 -3.08 10.78 20.77
N LEU A 146 -3.22 11.89 20.03
CA LEU A 146 -2.65 13.19 20.41
C LEU A 146 -3.56 13.98 21.35
N GLY A 147 -4.88 13.79 21.27
CA GLY A 147 -5.83 14.56 22.08
C GLY A 147 -5.55 14.48 23.58
N PRO A 148 -5.46 13.28 24.20
CA PRO A 148 -5.14 13.15 25.62
C PRO A 148 -3.76 13.72 25.98
N VAL A 149 -2.75 13.56 25.10
CA VAL A 149 -1.38 14.08 25.33
C VAL A 149 -1.37 15.61 25.36
N LEU A 150 -2.03 16.23 24.38
CA LEU A 150 -2.17 17.70 24.33
C LEU A 150 -3.00 18.22 25.50
N ALA A 151 -4.04 17.49 25.89
CA ALA A 151 -4.88 17.87 27.03
C ALA A 151 -4.15 17.78 28.38
N ALA A 152 -3.17 16.89 28.50
CA ALA A 152 -2.32 16.82 29.69
C ALA A 152 -1.45 18.09 29.88
N GLN A 153 -1.09 18.75 28.78
CA GLN A 153 -0.25 19.96 28.79
C GLN A 153 -1.07 21.26 28.81
N ALA A 154 -2.14 21.33 27.99
CA ALA A 154 -2.89 22.58 27.76
C ALA A 154 -4.32 22.54 28.26
N GLY A 155 -4.78 21.43 28.84
CA GLY A 155 -6.16 21.23 29.25
C GLY A 155 -7.08 20.74 28.12
N MET A 156 -8.15 20.03 28.48
CA MET A 156 -9.11 19.46 27.54
C MET A 156 -9.81 20.53 26.69
N ALA A 157 -10.23 21.63 27.32
CA ALA A 157 -10.91 22.71 26.61
C ALA A 157 -10.07 23.33 25.50
N SER A 158 -8.76 23.51 25.73
CA SER A 158 -7.84 24.06 24.74
C SER A 158 -7.72 23.15 23.50
N VAL A 159 -7.79 21.83 23.66
CA VAL A 159 -7.77 20.89 22.53
C VAL A 159 -9.03 21.03 21.67
N PHE A 160 -10.21 21.08 22.29
CA PHE A 160 -11.46 21.25 21.54
C PHE A 160 -11.53 22.63 20.86
N HIS A 161 -11.18 23.70 21.56
CA HIS A 161 -11.14 25.04 20.99
C HIS A 161 -10.10 25.14 19.86
N GLY A 162 -8.92 24.56 20.04
CA GLY A 162 -7.88 24.51 18.99
C GLY A 162 -8.34 23.80 17.73
N VAL A 163 -9.04 22.66 17.86
CA VAL A 163 -9.61 21.94 16.71
C VAL A 163 -10.76 22.73 16.07
N ALA A 164 -11.59 23.41 16.86
CA ALA A 164 -12.65 24.27 16.33
C ALA A 164 -12.08 25.44 15.52
N VAL A 165 -11.03 26.10 16.03
CA VAL A 165 -10.31 27.16 15.29
C VAL A 165 -9.67 26.59 14.02
N LEU A 166 -9.02 25.43 14.08
CA LEU A 166 -8.45 24.76 12.91
C LEU A 166 -9.50 24.47 11.84
N LEU A 167 -10.69 24.02 12.23
CA LEU A 167 -11.82 23.80 11.31
C LEU A 167 -12.23 25.09 10.59
N VAL A 168 -12.36 26.22 11.31
CA VAL A 168 -12.73 27.51 10.71
C VAL A 168 -11.64 28.02 9.80
N VAL A 169 -10.39 28.03 10.25
CA VAL A 169 -9.24 28.47 9.45
C VAL A 169 -9.11 27.64 8.19
N TRP A 170 -9.23 26.32 8.31
CA TRP A 170 -9.16 25.43 7.16
C TRP A 170 -10.39 25.55 6.25
N ALA A 171 -11.58 25.80 6.78
CA ALA A 171 -12.78 26.10 5.98
C ALA A 171 -12.58 27.32 5.08
N VAL A 172 -12.03 28.39 5.63
CA VAL A 172 -11.69 29.62 4.87
C VAL A 172 -10.59 29.31 3.85
N ALA A 173 -9.51 28.64 4.26
CA ALA A 173 -8.43 28.27 3.36
C ALA A 173 -8.93 27.38 2.19
N PHE A 174 -9.78 26.41 2.49
CA PHE A 174 -10.37 25.54 1.46
C PHE A 174 -11.28 26.34 0.52
N ALA A 175 -12.12 27.25 1.06
CA ALA A 175 -12.98 28.12 0.25
C ALA A 175 -12.17 29.00 -0.73
N LEU A 176 -10.99 29.47 -0.33
CA LEU A 176 -10.12 30.30 -1.17
C LEU A 176 -9.29 29.48 -2.18
N LEU A 177 -8.79 28.32 -1.76
CA LEU A 177 -7.86 27.51 -2.53
C LEU A 177 -8.52 26.48 -3.44
N ALA A 178 -9.70 25.96 -3.08
CA ALA A 178 -10.41 24.94 -3.84
C ALA A 178 -11.20 25.58 -5.00
N ARG A 179 -11.39 24.77 -6.02
CA ARG A 179 -12.29 25.07 -7.15
C ARG A 179 -13.16 23.87 -7.43
N ASP A 180 -14.37 24.07 -7.90
CA ASP A 180 -15.19 22.98 -8.41
C ASP A 180 -14.82 22.66 -9.85
N ALA A 181 -14.83 21.38 -10.20
CA ALA A 181 -14.66 20.96 -11.57
C ALA A 181 -15.91 21.34 -12.40
N PRO A 182 -15.76 21.62 -13.71
CA PRO A 182 -16.91 21.90 -14.58
C PRO A 182 -17.94 20.79 -14.45
N ALA A 183 -19.20 21.19 -14.16
CA ALA A 183 -20.28 20.22 -14.05
C ALA A 183 -20.63 19.67 -15.43
N PRO A 184 -20.90 18.35 -15.59
CA PRO A 184 -21.44 17.83 -16.83
C PRO A 184 -22.77 18.53 -17.15
N ALA A 185 -23.01 18.87 -18.42
CA ALA A 185 -24.23 19.56 -18.86
C ALA A 185 -25.54 18.85 -18.45
N SER A 186 -25.47 17.53 -18.23
CA SER A 186 -26.59 16.69 -17.74
C SER A 186 -26.90 16.81 -16.24
N ALA A 187 -26.05 17.45 -15.46
CA ALA A 187 -26.23 17.62 -14.01
C ALA A 187 -27.08 18.86 -13.64
N HIS A 188 -27.15 19.84 -14.55
CA HIS A 188 -27.92 21.05 -14.35
C HIS A 188 -29.40 20.78 -14.74
N GLY A 189 -30.27 20.59 -13.74
CA GLY A 189 -31.69 20.47 -13.97
C GLY A 189 -32.43 19.30 -13.30
N LYS A 190 -31.71 18.32 -12.74
CA LYS A 190 -32.39 17.25 -11.97
C LYS A 190 -32.85 17.77 -10.62
N GLY A 191 -34.17 17.75 -10.39
CA GLY A 191 -34.75 18.10 -9.10
C GLY A 191 -34.28 17.17 -7.98
N PHE A 192 -34.38 17.61 -6.73
CA PHE A 192 -34.03 16.81 -5.54
C PHE A 192 -34.73 15.44 -5.53
N ALA A 193 -36.00 15.37 -6.01
CA ALA A 193 -36.75 14.13 -6.16
C ALA A 193 -36.07 13.12 -7.11
N ALA A 194 -35.58 13.56 -8.26
CA ALA A 194 -34.90 12.70 -9.21
C ALA A 194 -33.54 12.18 -8.71
N MET A 195 -32.88 12.88 -7.79
CA MET A 195 -31.67 12.40 -7.10
C MET A 195 -32.01 11.33 -6.06
N LEU A 196 -33.13 11.49 -5.33
CA LEU A 196 -33.63 10.47 -4.41
C LEU A 196 -34.13 9.22 -5.14
N GLU A 197 -34.69 9.37 -6.33
CA GLU A 197 -35.19 8.26 -7.15
C GLU A 197 -34.08 7.24 -7.44
N VAL A 198 -32.84 7.68 -7.69
CA VAL A 198 -31.69 6.76 -7.91
C VAL A 198 -31.41 5.90 -6.67
N LEU A 199 -31.64 6.43 -5.47
CA LEU A 199 -31.46 5.67 -4.24
C LEU A 199 -32.52 4.58 -4.06
N THR A 200 -33.68 4.72 -4.67
CA THR A 200 -34.80 3.76 -4.55
C THR A 200 -34.90 2.80 -5.73
N THR A 201 -34.55 3.23 -6.93
CA THR A 201 -34.73 2.46 -8.18
C THR A 201 -33.49 1.65 -8.57
N GLU A 202 -32.28 2.15 -8.28
CA GLU A 202 -31.03 1.54 -8.76
C GLU A 202 -30.51 0.45 -7.82
N ARG A 203 -30.75 -0.81 -8.18
CA ARG A 203 -30.30 -1.99 -7.40
C ARG A 203 -28.78 -2.05 -7.19
N LEU A 204 -27.99 -1.56 -8.16
CA LEU A 204 -26.52 -1.56 -8.06
C LEU A 204 -26.02 -0.69 -6.90
N SER A 205 -26.72 0.43 -6.59
CA SER A 205 -26.34 1.31 -5.48
C SER A 205 -26.46 0.61 -4.13
N TRP A 206 -27.50 -0.22 -3.93
CA TRP A 206 -27.70 -1.00 -2.71
C TRP A 206 -26.70 -2.15 -2.58
N LEU A 207 -26.29 -2.76 -3.68
CA LEU A 207 -25.27 -3.80 -3.65
C LEU A 207 -23.88 -3.21 -3.29
N LEU A 208 -23.55 -2.02 -3.82
CA LEU A 208 -22.35 -1.28 -3.41
C LEU A 208 -22.44 -0.86 -1.94
N ALA A 209 -23.61 -0.48 -1.47
CA ALA A 209 -23.89 -0.16 -0.07
C ALA A 209 -23.65 -1.40 0.84
N ALA A 210 -24.10 -2.58 0.43
CA ALA A 210 -23.85 -3.84 1.13
C ALA A 210 -22.35 -4.20 1.14
N PHE A 211 -21.64 -3.98 0.05
CA PHE A 211 -20.19 -4.19 0.00
C PHE A 211 -19.47 -3.27 0.98
N TYR A 212 -19.84 -2.01 1.06
CA TYR A 212 -19.22 -1.06 1.97
C TYR A 212 -19.67 -1.25 3.43
N PHE A 213 -20.90 -1.75 3.63
CA PHE A 213 -21.37 -2.20 4.96
C PHE A 213 -20.44 -3.25 5.55
N LEU A 214 -19.99 -4.24 4.75
CA LEU A 214 -19.03 -5.23 5.23
C LEU A 214 -17.62 -4.64 5.34
N THR A 215 -17.10 -3.97 4.29
CA THR A 215 -15.69 -3.58 4.24
C THR A 215 -15.40 -2.43 5.22
N PHE A 216 -16.15 -1.35 5.18
CA PHE A 216 -15.97 -0.22 6.10
C PHE A 216 -16.63 -0.45 7.45
N GLY A 217 -17.82 -1.04 7.46
CA GLY A 217 -18.50 -1.38 8.70
C GLY A 217 -17.69 -2.36 9.53
N GLY A 218 -17.14 -3.41 8.93
CA GLY A 218 -16.21 -4.32 9.60
C GLY A 218 -14.96 -3.60 10.14
N PHE A 219 -14.36 -2.72 9.35
CA PHE A 219 -13.24 -1.88 9.80
C PHE A 219 -13.61 -1.04 11.04
N VAL A 220 -14.75 -0.35 11.01
CA VAL A 220 -15.21 0.49 12.13
C VAL A 220 -15.54 -0.36 13.36
N ALA A 221 -16.25 -1.47 13.19
CA ALA A 221 -16.59 -2.38 14.28
C ALA A 221 -15.35 -2.93 15.00
N PHE A 222 -14.37 -3.41 14.25
CA PHE A 222 -13.11 -3.89 14.84
C PHE A 222 -12.32 -2.75 15.50
N SER A 223 -12.24 -1.57 14.87
CA SER A 223 -11.49 -0.44 15.45
C SER A 223 -12.04 0.01 16.80
N ILE A 224 -13.34 -0.12 17.02
CA ILE A 224 -14.01 0.28 18.26
C ILE A 224 -14.03 -0.86 19.29
N TYR A 225 -14.35 -2.07 18.87
CA TYR A 225 -14.67 -3.15 19.78
C TYR A 225 -13.51 -4.14 20.05
N LEU A 226 -12.51 -4.19 19.17
CA LEU A 226 -11.37 -5.10 19.30
C LEU A 226 -10.61 -4.95 20.63
N PRO A 227 -10.35 -3.74 21.16
CA PRO A 227 -9.68 -3.60 22.46
C PRO A 227 -10.43 -4.29 23.60
N THR A 228 -11.75 -4.11 23.64
CA THR A 228 -12.61 -4.74 24.65
C THR A 228 -12.60 -6.26 24.50
N LEU A 229 -12.77 -6.76 23.27
CA LEU A 229 -12.78 -8.18 22.99
C LEU A 229 -11.45 -8.87 23.32
N LEU A 230 -10.30 -8.23 23.04
CA LEU A 230 -8.98 -8.75 23.38
C LEU A 230 -8.77 -8.84 24.90
N ARG A 231 -9.32 -7.90 25.65
CA ARG A 231 -9.27 -7.92 27.11
C ARG A 231 -10.19 -9.00 27.71
N ASP A 232 -11.41 -9.07 27.22
CA ASP A 232 -12.44 -9.95 27.78
C ASP A 232 -12.19 -11.42 27.46
N GLU A 233 -11.71 -11.75 26.26
CA GLU A 233 -11.53 -13.13 25.81
C GLU A 233 -10.11 -13.67 26.05
N PHE A 234 -9.10 -12.79 25.97
CA PHE A 234 -7.70 -13.20 26.04
C PHE A 234 -6.96 -12.63 27.25
N HIS A 235 -7.67 -11.90 28.13
CA HIS A 235 -7.13 -11.31 29.35
C HIS A 235 -5.87 -10.44 29.13
N LEU A 236 -5.78 -9.80 27.94
CA LEU A 236 -4.65 -8.95 27.62
C LEU A 236 -4.70 -7.65 28.42
N THR A 237 -3.53 -7.06 28.68
CA THR A 237 -3.45 -5.75 29.32
C THR A 237 -4.10 -4.67 28.43
N PRO A 238 -4.61 -3.56 28.99
CA PRO A 238 -5.16 -2.47 28.21
C PRO A 238 -4.17 -1.92 27.16
N ALA A 239 -2.89 -1.87 27.49
CA ALA A 239 -1.84 -1.42 26.59
C ALA A 239 -1.65 -2.37 25.39
N ASP A 240 -1.54 -3.67 25.63
CA ASP A 240 -1.36 -4.66 24.54
C ASP A 240 -2.60 -4.74 23.63
N ALA A 241 -3.80 -4.74 24.23
CA ALA A 241 -5.05 -4.69 23.46
C ALA A 241 -5.14 -3.42 22.60
N GLY A 242 -4.71 -2.27 23.12
CA GLY A 242 -4.63 -1.00 22.41
C GLY A 242 -3.62 -1.06 21.25
N PHE A 243 -2.44 -1.60 21.48
CA PHE A 243 -1.40 -1.76 20.44
C PHE A 243 -1.87 -2.65 19.27
N ARG A 244 -2.47 -3.79 19.55
CA ARG A 244 -3.01 -4.69 18.51
C ARG A 244 -4.11 -4.05 17.71
N THR A 245 -4.99 -3.31 18.37
CA THR A 245 -6.05 -2.55 17.70
C THR A 245 -5.49 -1.42 16.84
N ALA A 246 -4.49 -0.69 17.33
CA ALA A 246 -3.82 0.33 16.53
C ALA A 246 -3.16 -0.29 15.28
N GLY A 247 -2.53 -1.46 15.41
CA GLY A 247 -1.99 -2.22 14.27
C GLY A 247 -3.06 -2.57 13.23
N PHE A 248 -4.22 -3.03 13.67
CA PHE A 248 -5.38 -3.29 12.80
C PHE A 248 -5.79 -2.02 12.03
N VAL A 249 -5.99 -0.92 12.72
CA VAL A 249 -6.46 0.36 12.14
C VAL A 249 -5.46 0.93 11.13
N VAL A 250 -4.18 0.94 11.50
CA VAL A 250 -3.08 1.43 10.63
C VAL A 250 -2.98 0.59 9.37
N LEU A 251 -2.97 -0.73 9.50
CA LEU A 251 -2.88 -1.64 8.36
C LEU A 251 -4.05 -1.45 7.38
N ALA A 252 -5.29 -1.45 7.89
CA ALA A 252 -6.47 -1.26 7.06
C ALA A 252 -6.49 0.11 6.37
N THR A 253 -6.05 1.17 7.06
CA THR A 253 -6.01 2.53 6.50
C THR A 253 -4.96 2.67 5.41
N LEU A 254 -3.75 2.14 5.63
CA LEU A 254 -2.65 2.22 4.66
C LEU A 254 -2.90 1.37 3.39
N LEU A 255 -3.65 0.27 3.51
CA LEU A 255 -3.98 -0.57 2.36
C LEU A 255 -5.12 -0.02 1.49
N ARG A 256 -5.84 0.98 1.96
CA ARG A 256 -6.94 1.60 1.20
C ARG A 256 -6.50 2.24 -0.12
N PRO A 257 -5.42 3.05 -0.19
CA PRO A 257 -4.88 3.53 -1.48
C PRO A 257 -4.47 2.40 -2.43
N MET A 258 -3.96 1.30 -1.88
CA MET A 258 -3.60 0.13 -2.68
C MET A 258 -4.82 -0.54 -3.29
N GLY A 259 -5.89 -0.70 -2.53
CA GLY A 259 -7.15 -1.24 -3.04
C GLY A 259 -7.69 -0.39 -4.20
N GLY A 260 -7.63 0.93 -4.08
CA GLY A 260 -8.00 1.85 -5.15
C GLY A 260 -7.09 1.74 -6.38
N TRP A 261 -5.78 1.74 -6.18
CA TRP A 261 -4.80 1.56 -7.25
C TRP A 261 -4.92 0.21 -7.97
N LEU A 262 -5.12 -0.86 -7.20
CA LEU A 262 -5.32 -2.19 -7.75
C LEU A 262 -6.62 -2.24 -8.59
N SER A 263 -7.67 -1.57 -8.12
CA SER A 263 -8.94 -1.46 -8.82
C SER A 263 -8.83 -0.68 -10.13
N ASP A 264 -7.96 0.33 -10.21
CA ASP A 264 -7.67 1.03 -11.47
C ASP A 264 -7.00 0.11 -12.50
N ARG A 265 -6.24 -0.91 -12.05
CA ARG A 265 -5.46 -1.79 -12.93
C ARG A 265 -6.18 -3.05 -13.36
N ILE A 266 -6.84 -3.72 -12.43
CA ILE A 266 -7.47 -5.02 -12.69
C ILE A 266 -9.01 -4.99 -12.60
N GLY A 267 -9.58 -3.83 -12.27
CA GLY A 267 -11.02 -3.64 -12.10
C GLY A 267 -11.48 -3.87 -10.66
N GLY A 268 -12.33 -2.97 -10.16
CA GLY A 268 -12.80 -2.98 -8.77
C GLY A 268 -13.58 -4.25 -8.40
N ALA A 269 -14.39 -4.79 -9.32
CA ALA A 269 -15.14 -6.03 -9.10
C ALA A 269 -14.24 -7.25 -8.84
N ARG A 270 -13.09 -7.34 -9.53
CA ARG A 270 -12.14 -8.44 -9.33
C ARG A 270 -11.43 -8.31 -7.99
N VAL A 271 -11.05 -7.07 -7.61
CA VAL A 271 -10.45 -6.82 -6.28
C VAL A 271 -11.42 -7.20 -5.18
N LEU A 272 -12.69 -6.80 -5.26
CA LEU A 272 -13.71 -7.16 -4.28
C LEU A 272 -13.96 -8.67 -4.23
N SER A 273 -13.90 -9.39 -5.37
CA SER A 273 -13.99 -10.86 -5.36
C SER A 273 -12.86 -11.49 -4.53
N ALA A 274 -11.62 -11.00 -4.68
CA ALA A 274 -10.49 -11.49 -3.90
C ALA A 274 -10.64 -11.12 -2.41
N VAL A 275 -11.10 -9.89 -2.12
CA VAL A 275 -11.34 -9.40 -0.75
C VAL A 275 -12.37 -10.26 -0.03
N PHE A 276 -13.57 -10.43 -0.60
CA PHE A 276 -14.64 -11.16 0.07
C PHE A 276 -14.31 -12.66 0.22
N LEU A 277 -13.69 -13.26 -0.80
CA LEU A 277 -13.25 -14.65 -0.70
C LEU A 277 -12.17 -14.83 0.38
N GLY A 278 -11.23 -13.87 0.49
CA GLY A 278 -10.15 -13.92 1.46
C GLY A 278 -10.60 -13.57 2.89
N VAL A 279 -11.63 -12.73 3.07
CA VAL A 279 -12.17 -12.41 4.42
C VAL A 279 -12.72 -13.67 5.09
N ALA A 280 -13.35 -14.59 4.36
CA ALA A 280 -13.96 -15.77 4.93
C ALA A 280 -12.98 -16.65 5.75
N PRO A 281 -11.83 -17.11 5.23
CA PRO A 281 -10.89 -17.91 6.01
C PRO A 281 -10.27 -17.13 7.17
N PHE A 282 -10.01 -15.83 7.05
CA PHE A 282 -9.51 -15.03 8.16
C PHE A 282 -10.59 -14.83 9.24
N ALA A 283 -11.85 -14.69 8.87
CA ALA A 283 -12.96 -14.66 9.81
C ALA A 283 -13.12 -16.00 10.54
N MET A 284 -12.84 -17.13 9.90
CA MET A 284 -12.80 -18.44 10.57
C MET A 284 -11.65 -18.54 11.59
N LEU A 285 -10.49 -17.92 11.32
CA LEU A 285 -9.41 -17.84 12.30
C LEU A 285 -9.79 -17.00 13.54
N LEU A 286 -10.63 -15.98 13.38
CA LEU A 286 -11.18 -15.19 14.50
C LEU A 286 -12.10 -16.04 15.42
N ALA A 287 -12.70 -17.09 14.90
CA ALA A 287 -13.52 -18.01 15.69
C ALA A 287 -12.70 -18.91 16.63
N TRP A 288 -11.38 -18.90 16.53
CA TRP A 288 -10.50 -19.73 17.34
C TRP A 288 -10.18 -19.06 18.69
N SER A 289 -10.30 -19.79 19.78
CA SER A 289 -10.10 -19.29 21.16
C SER A 289 -8.62 -19.13 21.55
N SER A 290 -7.73 -18.88 20.59
CA SER A 290 -6.29 -18.66 20.84
C SER A 290 -5.87 -17.30 20.28
N VAL A 291 -5.03 -16.57 21.02
CA VAL A 291 -4.56 -15.22 20.66
C VAL A 291 -3.87 -15.17 19.31
N ILE A 292 -3.11 -16.22 18.95
CA ILE A 292 -2.30 -16.22 17.72
C ILE A 292 -3.19 -16.34 16.47
N PRO A 293 -4.03 -17.39 16.29
CA PRO A 293 -4.95 -17.46 15.16
C PRO A 293 -5.87 -16.25 15.11
N PHE A 294 -6.36 -15.78 16.25
CA PHE A 294 -7.20 -14.59 16.33
C PHE A 294 -6.48 -13.34 15.80
N THR A 295 -5.23 -13.12 16.21
CA THR A 295 -4.43 -11.97 15.74
C THR A 295 -4.17 -12.06 14.24
N VAL A 296 -3.82 -13.25 13.73
CA VAL A 296 -3.64 -13.49 12.27
C VAL A 296 -4.95 -13.23 11.53
N GLY A 297 -6.06 -13.73 12.04
CA GLY A 297 -7.40 -13.49 11.49
C GLY A 297 -7.77 -12.02 11.47
N ALA A 298 -7.54 -11.29 12.57
CA ALA A 298 -7.82 -9.87 12.68
C ALA A 298 -7.01 -9.04 11.68
N LEU A 299 -5.72 -9.30 11.58
CA LEU A 299 -4.83 -8.55 10.69
C LEU A 299 -5.06 -8.92 9.21
N GLY A 300 -5.40 -10.19 8.92
CA GLY A 300 -5.83 -10.60 7.59
C GLY A 300 -7.14 -9.91 7.17
N CYS A 301 -8.12 -9.84 8.07
CA CYS A 301 -9.34 -9.05 7.87
C CYS A 301 -9.01 -7.56 7.68
N ALA A 302 -8.13 -6.97 8.52
CA ALA A 302 -7.72 -5.57 8.36
C ALA A 302 -7.18 -5.27 6.97
N ALA A 303 -6.28 -6.11 6.48
CA ALA A 303 -5.67 -5.96 5.16
C ALA A 303 -6.72 -6.01 4.04
N LEU A 304 -7.58 -7.00 4.07
CA LEU A 304 -8.60 -7.21 3.05
C LEU A 304 -9.71 -6.17 3.10
N LEU A 305 -10.18 -5.80 4.29
CA LEU A 305 -11.19 -4.74 4.46
C LEU A 305 -10.63 -3.39 3.99
N GLY A 306 -9.35 -3.09 4.27
CA GLY A 306 -8.67 -1.91 3.76
C GLY A 306 -8.63 -1.87 2.22
N LEU A 307 -8.22 -2.95 1.57
CA LEU A 307 -8.23 -3.08 0.11
C LEU A 307 -9.67 -2.93 -0.45
N GLY A 308 -10.65 -3.57 0.20
CA GLY A 308 -12.06 -3.49 -0.18
C GLY A 308 -12.61 -2.08 -0.13
N ASN A 309 -12.25 -1.32 0.91
CA ASN A 309 -12.65 0.08 1.06
C ASN A 309 -12.21 0.96 -0.12
N GLY A 310 -10.99 0.74 -0.63
CA GLY A 310 -10.50 1.42 -1.82
C GLY A 310 -11.22 0.98 -3.10
N ALA A 311 -11.56 -0.31 -3.21
CA ALA A 311 -12.17 -0.90 -4.38
C ALA A 311 -13.64 -0.49 -4.57
N VAL A 312 -14.43 -0.41 -3.50
CA VAL A 312 -15.84 0.03 -3.57
C VAL A 312 -15.93 1.43 -4.16
N PHE A 313 -15.09 2.37 -3.72
CA PHE A 313 -15.16 3.75 -4.22
C PHE A 313 -14.58 3.95 -5.62
N LYS A 314 -13.92 2.95 -6.20
CA LYS A 314 -13.67 2.92 -7.66
C LYS A 314 -14.95 2.64 -8.43
N LEU A 315 -15.79 1.74 -7.94
CA LEU A 315 -17.03 1.32 -8.65
C LEU A 315 -18.11 2.41 -8.62
N VAL A 316 -18.19 3.22 -7.54
CA VAL A 316 -19.20 4.28 -7.42
C VAL A 316 -19.14 5.27 -8.58
N PRO A 317 -18.07 6.01 -8.85
CA PRO A 317 -18.02 6.94 -9.97
C PRO A 317 -17.99 6.24 -11.34
N GLN A 318 -17.56 4.98 -11.41
CA GLN A 318 -17.53 4.20 -12.63
C GLN A 318 -18.96 3.89 -13.16
N TYR A 319 -19.87 3.55 -12.26
CA TYR A 319 -21.25 3.20 -12.63
C TYR A 319 -22.23 4.37 -12.44
N PHE A 320 -21.90 5.36 -11.60
CA PHE A 320 -22.74 6.52 -11.32
C PHE A 320 -22.01 7.86 -11.53
N PRO A 321 -21.45 8.15 -12.72
CA PRO A 321 -20.61 9.33 -12.95
C PRO A 321 -21.33 10.65 -12.71
N ASN A 322 -22.66 10.71 -12.98
CA ASN A 322 -23.47 11.92 -12.84
C ASN A 322 -24.07 12.14 -11.45
N GLN A 323 -24.01 11.13 -10.57
CA GLN A 323 -24.61 11.11 -9.22
C GLN A 323 -23.67 10.50 -8.21
N THR A 324 -22.38 10.69 -8.41
CA THR A 324 -21.32 10.12 -7.57
C THR A 324 -21.47 10.51 -6.10
N GLY A 325 -21.78 11.77 -5.80
CA GLY A 325 -21.99 12.25 -4.43
C GLY A 325 -23.19 11.61 -3.77
N THR A 326 -24.33 11.57 -4.47
CA THR A 326 -25.58 10.98 -3.98
C THR A 326 -25.43 9.49 -3.66
N VAL A 327 -24.88 8.70 -4.58
CA VAL A 327 -24.65 7.26 -4.36
C VAL A 327 -23.58 7.03 -3.29
N THR A 328 -22.53 7.85 -3.25
CA THR A 328 -21.53 7.82 -2.16
C THR A 328 -22.17 8.10 -0.81
N GLY A 329 -23.16 8.98 -0.76
CA GLY A 329 -23.94 9.27 0.45
C GLY A 329 -24.60 8.01 1.00
N LEU A 330 -25.34 7.25 0.14
CA LEU A 330 -25.97 5.99 0.52
C LEU A 330 -24.94 4.93 0.92
N VAL A 331 -23.95 4.69 0.07
CA VAL A 331 -22.90 3.69 0.29
C VAL A 331 -22.15 4.01 1.58
N GLY A 332 -21.81 5.29 1.79
CA GLY A 332 -21.14 5.75 3.00
C GLY A 332 -21.99 5.64 4.26
N ALA A 333 -23.28 5.93 4.18
CA ALA A 333 -24.22 5.79 5.29
C ALA A 333 -24.30 4.32 5.74
N MET A 334 -24.50 3.40 4.79
CA MET A 334 -24.54 1.96 5.07
C MET A 334 -23.23 1.44 5.65
N GLY A 335 -22.08 1.94 5.17
CA GLY A 335 -20.78 1.60 5.75
C GLY A 335 -20.63 2.07 7.21
N GLY A 336 -21.11 3.27 7.55
CA GLY A 336 -21.12 3.75 8.92
C GLY A 336 -22.04 2.90 9.82
N LEU A 337 -23.25 2.61 9.37
CA LEU A 337 -24.20 1.73 10.07
C LEU A 337 -23.64 0.31 10.22
N GLY A 338 -22.86 -0.17 9.25
CA GLY A 338 -22.18 -1.48 9.33
C GLY A 338 -21.19 -1.59 10.49
N GLY A 339 -20.69 -0.48 11.03
CA GLY A 339 -19.88 -0.46 12.25
C GLY A 339 -20.68 -0.65 13.54
N PHE A 340 -21.96 -0.37 13.50
CA PHE A 340 -22.85 -0.43 14.66
C PHE A 340 -23.36 -1.85 14.98
N PHE A 341 -23.66 -2.64 13.95
CA PHE A 341 -24.30 -3.96 14.12
C PHE A 341 -23.39 -5.08 14.64
N PRO A 342 -22.10 -5.22 14.22
CA PRO A 342 -21.27 -6.34 14.63
C PRO A 342 -21.08 -6.51 16.14
N PRO A 343 -20.88 -5.44 16.95
CA PRO A 343 -20.85 -5.56 18.40
C PRO A 343 -22.15 -6.10 18.99
N LEU A 344 -23.30 -5.73 18.43
CA LEU A 344 -24.61 -6.23 18.88
C LEU A 344 -24.77 -7.72 18.53
N LEU A 345 -24.29 -8.16 17.35
CA LEU A 345 -24.27 -9.55 16.97
C LEU A 345 -23.37 -10.38 17.88
N LEU A 346 -22.20 -9.88 18.23
CA LEU A 346 -21.32 -10.52 19.20
C LEU A 346 -21.99 -10.68 20.56
N ALA A 347 -22.63 -9.63 21.08
CA ALA A 347 -23.38 -9.66 22.32
C ALA A 347 -24.56 -10.65 22.26
N PHE A 348 -25.30 -10.67 21.16
CA PHE A 348 -26.41 -11.59 20.94
C PHE A 348 -25.95 -13.06 20.95
N PHE A 349 -24.92 -13.39 20.18
CA PHE A 349 -24.42 -14.78 20.14
C PHE A 349 -23.83 -15.19 21.49
N ARG A 350 -23.07 -14.29 22.14
CA ARG A 350 -22.51 -14.55 23.48
C ARG A 350 -23.60 -14.84 24.52
N SER A 351 -24.70 -14.08 24.49
CA SER A 351 -25.82 -14.29 25.41
C SER A 351 -26.60 -15.60 25.16
N ARG A 352 -26.63 -16.06 23.90
CA ARG A 352 -27.39 -17.28 23.52
C ARG A 352 -26.55 -18.54 23.54
N THR A 353 -25.27 -18.48 23.21
CA THR A 353 -24.41 -19.68 23.05
C THR A 353 -23.27 -19.74 24.06
N GLY A 354 -23.08 -18.70 24.87
CA GLY A 354 -21.93 -18.57 25.77
C GLY A 354 -20.60 -18.31 25.04
N ALA A 355 -20.59 -18.19 23.71
CA ALA A 355 -19.40 -18.08 22.88
C ALA A 355 -19.48 -16.97 21.82
N ILE A 356 -18.34 -16.49 21.37
CA ILE A 356 -18.24 -15.44 20.35
C ILE A 356 -18.03 -15.98 18.92
N TRP A 357 -17.58 -17.23 18.79
CA TRP A 357 -17.23 -17.83 17.50
C TRP A 357 -18.39 -17.81 16.46
N PRO A 358 -19.69 -17.92 16.83
CA PRO A 358 -20.75 -17.90 15.82
C PRO A 358 -20.86 -16.58 15.09
N ALA A 359 -20.51 -15.46 15.75
CA ALA A 359 -20.51 -14.13 15.10
C ALA A 359 -19.45 -14.05 14.00
N PHE A 360 -18.31 -14.68 14.17
CA PHE A 360 -17.24 -14.70 13.15
C PHE A 360 -17.58 -15.65 11.99
N LEU A 361 -18.27 -16.76 12.27
CA LEU A 361 -18.81 -17.59 11.18
C LEU A 361 -19.92 -16.86 10.41
N PHE A 362 -20.74 -16.06 11.07
CA PHE A 362 -21.69 -15.18 10.40
C PHE A 362 -20.99 -14.16 9.50
N LEU A 363 -19.90 -13.56 9.96
CA LEU A 363 -19.05 -12.69 9.16
C LEU A 363 -18.49 -13.42 7.92
N ALA A 364 -17.97 -14.63 8.09
CA ALA A 364 -17.47 -15.45 6.97
C ALA A 364 -18.59 -15.77 5.96
N GLY A 365 -19.76 -16.17 6.44
CA GLY A 365 -20.93 -16.43 5.60
C GLY A 365 -21.40 -15.20 4.82
N THR A 366 -21.41 -14.04 5.49
CA THR A 366 -21.76 -12.76 4.84
C THR A 366 -20.74 -12.39 3.75
N ALA A 367 -19.46 -12.58 4.02
CA ALA A 367 -18.40 -12.34 3.03
C ALA A 367 -18.57 -13.24 1.79
N LEU A 368 -18.86 -14.53 1.98
CA LEU A 368 -19.11 -15.47 0.89
C LEU A 368 -20.38 -15.13 0.10
N LEU A 369 -21.44 -14.68 0.76
CA LEU A 369 -22.66 -14.20 0.11
C LEU A 369 -22.37 -12.98 -0.77
N LEU A 370 -21.62 -12.00 -0.26
CA LEU A 370 -21.23 -10.82 -1.01
C LEU A 370 -20.23 -11.15 -2.14
N TRP A 371 -19.35 -12.12 -1.94
CA TRP A 371 -18.53 -12.66 -3.02
C TRP A 371 -19.38 -13.25 -4.15
N TRP A 372 -20.37 -14.06 -3.81
CA TRP A 372 -21.29 -14.64 -4.79
C TRP A 372 -22.08 -13.56 -5.54
N ALA A 373 -22.64 -12.59 -4.82
CA ALA A 373 -23.35 -11.46 -5.41
C ALA A 373 -22.47 -10.64 -6.35
N ASN A 374 -21.24 -10.34 -5.94
CA ASN A 374 -20.27 -9.62 -6.78
C ASN A 374 -19.92 -10.41 -8.05
N ARG A 375 -19.73 -11.74 -7.93
CA ARG A 375 -19.45 -12.63 -9.07
C ARG A 375 -20.63 -12.68 -10.06
N ARG A 376 -21.86 -12.56 -9.59
CA ARG A 376 -23.07 -12.60 -10.41
C ARG A 376 -23.40 -11.26 -11.09
N VAL A 377 -23.06 -10.15 -10.45
CA VAL A 377 -23.48 -8.82 -10.90
C VAL A 377 -22.30 -8.00 -11.45
N PHE A 378 -21.32 -7.66 -10.64
CA PHE A 378 -20.28 -6.71 -11.04
C PHE A 378 -19.14 -7.32 -11.86
N VAL A 379 -18.81 -8.59 -11.68
CA VAL A 379 -17.75 -9.23 -12.49
C VAL A 379 -18.16 -9.33 -13.97
N PRO A 380 -19.38 -9.74 -14.34
CA PRO A 380 -19.82 -9.72 -15.74
C PRO A 380 -19.89 -8.30 -16.33
N LEU A 381 -20.37 -7.32 -15.55
CA LEU A 381 -20.39 -5.91 -15.98
C LEU A 381 -18.96 -5.38 -16.23
N GLN A 382 -18.01 -5.73 -15.38
CA GLN A 382 -16.62 -5.39 -15.56
C GLN A 382 -16.02 -6.07 -16.81
N GLN A 383 -16.35 -7.34 -17.05
CA GLN A 383 -15.91 -8.07 -18.25
C GLN A 383 -16.47 -7.46 -19.53
N ALA A 384 -17.72 -7.01 -19.53
CA ALA A 384 -18.31 -6.32 -20.66
C ALA A 384 -17.61 -5.00 -20.99
N LEU A 385 -17.18 -4.26 -19.97
CA LEU A 385 -16.34 -3.07 -20.14
C LEU A 385 -14.93 -3.39 -20.67
N ASP A 386 -14.37 -4.55 -20.27
CA ASP A 386 -13.03 -4.99 -20.69
C ASP A 386 -13.01 -5.56 -22.12
N VAL A 387 -14.11 -6.12 -22.63
CA VAL A 387 -14.26 -6.65 -24.01
C VAL A 387 -14.11 -5.54 -25.06
N ALA A 388 -14.28 -4.29 -24.69
CA ALA A 388 -13.93 -3.15 -25.54
C ALA A 388 -12.39 -2.99 -25.76
N LEU A 389 -11.54 -3.87 -25.15
CA LEU A 389 -10.07 -3.87 -25.26
C LEU A 389 -9.53 -5.26 -25.63
N PRO A 390 -9.32 -5.59 -26.93
CA PRO A 390 -9.06 -6.97 -27.39
C PRO A 390 -7.72 -7.62 -27.02
N ALA A 391 -6.81 -7.01 -26.27
CA ALA A 391 -5.43 -7.48 -26.09
C ALA A 391 -5.10 -8.24 -24.78
N ASP A 392 -6.05 -8.46 -23.85
CA ASP A 392 -5.70 -8.74 -22.45
C ASP A 392 -6.11 -10.09 -21.83
N MET A 393 -6.71 -11.03 -22.59
CA MET A 393 -7.07 -12.34 -21.98
C MET A 393 -5.85 -13.22 -21.63
N ARG A 394 -4.73 -13.14 -22.36
CA ARG A 394 -3.48 -13.83 -22.00
C ARG A 394 -2.85 -13.23 -20.73
N ARG A 395 -2.92 -11.92 -20.56
CA ARG A 395 -2.40 -11.21 -19.37
C ARG A 395 -3.16 -11.53 -18.09
N ALA A 396 -4.42 -11.94 -18.15
CA ALA A 396 -5.19 -12.27 -16.96
C ALA A 396 -4.77 -13.61 -16.32
N THR A 397 -4.53 -14.65 -17.14
CA THR A 397 -4.02 -15.95 -16.67
C THR A 397 -2.61 -15.87 -16.10
N ASP A 398 -1.76 -15.08 -16.71
CA ASP A 398 -0.39 -14.85 -16.26
C ASP A 398 -0.38 -14.12 -14.90
N ARG A 399 -1.24 -13.13 -14.70
CA ARG A 399 -1.38 -12.44 -13.42
C ARG A 399 -1.91 -13.33 -12.30
N LEU A 400 -2.83 -14.25 -12.59
CA LEU A 400 -3.31 -15.23 -11.62
C LEU A 400 -2.18 -16.18 -11.20
N ARG A 401 -1.37 -16.64 -12.15
CA ARG A 401 -0.19 -17.47 -11.89
C ARG A 401 0.85 -16.73 -11.05
N ALA A 402 1.14 -15.47 -11.37
CA ALA A 402 2.03 -14.62 -10.58
C ALA A 402 1.51 -14.44 -9.15
N GLY A 403 0.20 -14.24 -8.98
CA GLY A 403 -0.46 -14.16 -7.67
C GLY A 403 -0.35 -15.45 -6.88
N ALA A 404 -0.56 -16.60 -7.52
CA ALA A 404 -0.44 -17.91 -6.87
C ALA A 404 0.99 -18.17 -6.36
N TRP A 405 2.02 -17.88 -7.18
CA TRP A 405 3.42 -17.98 -6.75
C TRP A 405 3.74 -17.02 -5.59
N ALA A 406 3.28 -15.77 -5.67
CA ALA A 406 3.48 -14.80 -4.61
C ALA A 406 2.85 -15.28 -3.28
N THR A 407 1.64 -15.81 -3.35
CA THR A 407 0.93 -16.34 -2.17
C THR A 407 1.64 -17.56 -1.58
N LEU A 408 2.09 -18.50 -2.42
CA LEU A 408 2.81 -19.69 -1.97
C LEU A 408 4.10 -19.32 -1.20
N TRP A 409 4.95 -18.49 -1.81
CA TRP A 409 6.22 -18.09 -1.19
C TRP A 409 6.02 -17.25 0.07
N THR A 410 4.98 -16.40 0.09
CA THR A 410 4.63 -15.62 1.27
C THR A 410 4.10 -16.51 2.40
N ALA A 411 3.29 -17.52 2.08
CA ALA A 411 2.84 -18.50 3.06
C ALA A 411 4.02 -19.31 3.64
N LEU A 412 4.99 -19.67 2.81
CA LEU A 412 6.22 -20.33 3.28
C LEU A 412 7.04 -19.42 4.21
N LEU A 413 7.13 -18.11 3.90
CA LEU A 413 7.78 -17.16 4.81
C LEU A 413 7.04 -17.08 6.16
N VAL A 414 5.72 -16.96 6.13
CA VAL A 414 4.91 -16.93 7.37
C VAL A 414 5.11 -18.22 8.18
N ALA A 415 5.09 -19.38 7.53
CA ALA A 415 5.38 -20.64 8.19
C ALA A 415 6.81 -20.67 8.80
N ALA A 416 7.80 -20.17 8.08
CA ALA A 416 9.18 -20.07 8.56
C ALA A 416 9.31 -19.10 9.76
N ILE A 417 8.55 -18.00 9.78
CA ILE A 417 8.48 -17.09 10.93
C ILE A 417 7.88 -17.83 12.14
N VAL A 418 6.75 -18.51 11.99
CA VAL A 418 6.07 -19.22 13.07
C VAL A 418 6.94 -20.34 13.64
N VAL A 419 7.48 -21.19 12.76
CA VAL A 419 8.31 -22.34 13.17
C VAL A 419 9.65 -21.85 13.76
N GLY A 420 10.32 -20.93 13.10
CA GLY A 420 11.64 -20.44 13.50
C GLY A 420 11.62 -19.62 14.79
N SER A 421 10.48 -19.00 15.12
CA SER A 421 10.27 -18.29 16.41
C SER A 421 9.72 -19.17 17.52
N ARG A 422 9.73 -20.49 17.38
CA ARG A 422 9.14 -21.45 18.32
C ARG A 422 7.66 -21.17 18.60
N ASN A 423 6.84 -21.15 17.57
CA ASN A 423 5.43 -20.79 17.61
C ASN A 423 5.20 -19.41 18.24
N LEU A 424 5.99 -18.45 17.82
CA LEU A 424 5.99 -17.03 18.23
C LEU A 424 6.36 -16.79 19.72
N GLN A 425 6.95 -17.75 20.40
CA GLN A 425 7.43 -17.57 21.78
C GLN A 425 8.59 -16.58 21.87
N ASN A 426 9.47 -16.57 20.84
CA ASN A 426 10.61 -15.66 20.75
C ASN A 426 10.28 -14.40 19.90
N PHE A 427 9.01 -14.18 19.59
CA PHE A 427 8.57 -13.05 18.76
C PHE A 427 8.15 -11.87 19.63
N ASP A 428 8.73 -10.70 19.37
CA ASP A 428 8.34 -9.47 20.08
C ASP A 428 7.01 -8.92 19.52
N PRO A 429 5.95 -8.83 20.34
CA PRO A 429 4.67 -8.25 19.92
C PRO A 429 4.77 -6.84 19.34
N ALA A 430 5.75 -6.02 19.76
CA ALA A 430 5.98 -4.69 19.20
C ALA A 430 6.37 -4.72 17.71
N LEU A 431 6.90 -5.85 17.22
CA LEU A 431 7.35 -6.03 15.85
C LEU A 431 6.29 -6.60 14.89
N VAL A 432 5.06 -6.83 15.37
CA VAL A 432 3.95 -7.39 14.56
C VAL A 432 3.71 -6.55 13.31
N ILE A 433 3.67 -5.22 13.43
CA ILE A 433 3.41 -4.32 12.30
C ILE A 433 4.55 -4.38 11.26
N TYR A 434 5.79 -4.49 11.72
CA TYR A 434 6.96 -4.73 10.85
C TYR A 434 6.80 -6.03 10.05
N THR A 435 6.40 -7.09 10.72
CA THR A 435 6.22 -8.41 10.11
C THR A 435 5.16 -8.34 9.01
N PHE A 436 4.05 -7.64 9.24
CA PHE A 436 3.06 -7.42 8.18
C PHE A 436 3.61 -6.63 7.00
N ALA A 437 4.38 -5.59 7.24
CA ALA A 437 5.03 -4.84 6.18
C ALA A 437 6.00 -5.71 5.37
N VAL A 438 6.72 -6.63 6.03
CA VAL A 438 7.62 -7.59 5.36
C VAL A 438 6.84 -8.62 4.55
N VAL A 439 5.78 -9.21 5.13
CA VAL A 439 4.90 -10.15 4.44
C VAL A 439 4.30 -9.50 3.18
N PHE A 440 3.80 -8.27 3.32
CA PHE A 440 3.31 -7.48 2.20
C PHE A 440 4.37 -7.21 1.14
N ALA A 441 5.56 -6.75 1.56
CA ALA A 441 6.68 -6.48 0.66
C ALA A 441 7.11 -7.73 -0.10
N THR A 442 7.17 -8.87 0.58
CA THR A 442 7.52 -10.16 0.00
C THR A 442 6.51 -10.58 -1.07
N TRP A 443 5.22 -10.53 -0.74
CA TRP A 443 4.17 -10.84 -1.71
C TRP A 443 4.25 -9.91 -2.92
N GLY A 444 4.35 -8.61 -2.67
CA GLY A 444 4.42 -7.60 -3.73
C GLY A 444 5.65 -7.75 -4.62
N VAL A 445 6.82 -8.01 -4.06
CA VAL A 445 8.07 -8.23 -4.81
C VAL A 445 7.96 -9.48 -5.67
N ILE A 446 7.50 -10.61 -5.13
CA ILE A 446 7.38 -11.87 -5.87
C ILE A 446 6.34 -11.74 -6.99
N TYR A 447 5.20 -11.11 -6.71
CA TYR A 447 4.19 -10.83 -7.72
C TYR A 447 4.74 -9.99 -8.87
N HIS A 448 5.35 -8.85 -8.55
CA HIS A 448 5.93 -7.96 -9.56
C HIS A 448 7.08 -8.61 -10.32
N TYR A 449 7.89 -9.44 -9.66
CA TYR A 449 8.98 -10.16 -10.30
C TYR A 449 8.46 -11.16 -11.35
N ASN A 450 7.43 -11.94 -11.01
CA ASN A 450 6.81 -12.86 -11.95
C ASN A 450 6.19 -12.10 -13.13
N VAL A 451 5.43 -11.02 -12.88
CA VAL A 451 4.87 -10.18 -13.95
C VAL A 451 5.96 -9.55 -14.84
N TRP A 452 7.11 -9.21 -14.26
CA TRP A 452 8.24 -8.69 -15.02
C TRP A 452 8.90 -9.76 -15.89
N LEU A 453 9.01 -11.01 -15.41
CA LEU A 453 9.53 -12.14 -16.16
C LEU A 453 8.63 -12.54 -17.36
N GLU A 454 7.34 -12.27 -17.30
CA GLU A 454 6.39 -12.58 -18.38
C GLU A 454 6.54 -11.69 -19.62
N LYS A 455 7.23 -10.55 -19.52
CA LYS A 455 7.50 -9.70 -20.68
C LYS A 455 8.36 -10.47 -21.69
N PRO A 456 7.95 -10.55 -22.99
CA PRO A 456 8.61 -11.42 -23.96
C PRO A 456 10.14 -11.31 -24.00
N PRO A 457 10.76 -10.11 -24.03
CA PRO A 457 12.21 -10.01 -24.01
C PRO A 457 12.85 -10.54 -22.72
N THR A 458 12.24 -10.28 -21.56
CA THR A 458 12.74 -10.71 -20.25
C THR A 458 12.66 -12.23 -20.11
N ARG A 459 11.55 -12.81 -20.58
CA ARG A 459 11.29 -14.25 -20.53
C ARG A 459 12.33 -15.03 -21.32
N VAL A 460 12.66 -14.57 -22.53
CA VAL A 460 13.67 -15.24 -23.36
C VAL A 460 15.04 -15.25 -22.66
N TYR A 461 15.48 -14.12 -22.07
CA TYR A 461 16.73 -14.08 -21.31
C TYR A 461 16.71 -15.03 -20.09
N TRP A 462 15.57 -15.11 -19.41
CA TRP A 462 15.39 -16.00 -18.26
C TRP A 462 15.45 -17.47 -18.67
N ASP A 463 14.68 -17.87 -19.67
CA ASP A 463 14.59 -19.24 -20.14
C ASP A 463 15.95 -19.71 -20.74
N ARG A 464 16.59 -18.86 -21.53
CA ARG A 464 17.93 -19.13 -22.07
C ARG A 464 19.02 -19.21 -21.00
N GLY A 465 18.95 -18.31 -20.00
CA GLY A 465 19.87 -18.36 -18.86
C GLY A 465 19.79 -19.70 -18.11
N TRP A 466 18.59 -20.20 -17.86
CA TRP A 466 18.37 -21.51 -17.26
C TRP A 466 18.80 -22.68 -18.15
N GLU A 467 18.53 -22.60 -19.43
CA GLU A 467 18.96 -23.61 -20.41
C GLU A 467 20.49 -23.72 -20.44
N LEU A 468 21.19 -22.60 -20.53
CA LEU A 468 22.65 -22.53 -20.54
C LEU A 468 23.25 -23.03 -19.21
N TYR A 469 22.65 -22.66 -18.09
CA TYR A 469 23.02 -23.14 -16.75
C TYR A 469 22.98 -24.68 -16.68
N ARG A 470 21.89 -25.30 -17.17
CA ARG A 470 21.70 -26.75 -17.13
C ARG A 470 22.68 -27.48 -18.11
N ARG A 471 22.88 -26.93 -19.31
CA ARG A 471 23.77 -27.53 -20.32
C ARG A 471 25.23 -27.54 -19.88
N GLY A 472 25.68 -26.58 -19.07
CA GLY A 472 27.06 -26.50 -18.58
C GLY A 472 27.42 -27.49 -17.47
N GLY A 473 26.45 -28.28 -16.98
CA GLY A 473 26.59 -29.12 -15.79
C GLY A 473 26.44 -28.30 -14.48
N ILE A 474 25.66 -28.82 -13.52
CA ILE A 474 25.20 -28.06 -12.34
C ILE A 474 26.38 -27.50 -11.53
N VAL A 475 27.38 -28.30 -11.20
CA VAL A 475 28.50 -27.89 -10.33
C VAL A 475 29.41 -26.84 -11.01
N ARG A 476 29.75 -27.05 -12.28
CA ARG A 476 30.59 -26.10 -13.04
C ARG A 476 29.86 -24.78 -13.25
N SER A 477 28.58 -24.84 -13.59
CA SER A 477 27.72 -23.64 -13.78
C SER A 477 27.52 -22.90 -12.50
N LEU A 478 27.39 -23.60 -11.35
CA LEU A 478 27.26 -22.94 -10.02
C LEU A 478 28.53 -22.12 -9.69
N GLY A 479 29.74 -22.72 -9.90
CA GLY A 479 30.99 -21.98 -9.69
C GLY A 479 31.12 -20.75 -10.60
N HIS A 480 30.75 -20.92 -11.90
CA HIS A 480 30.77 -19.80 -12.85
C HIS A 480 29.78 -18.69 -12.48
N VAL A 481 28.53 -19.04 -12.14
CA VAL A 481 27.49 -18.08 -11.68
C VAL A 481 27.90 -17.40 -10.39
N ALA A 482 28.53 -18.12 -9.44
CA ALA A 482 29.07 -17.55 -8.22
C ALA A 482 30.17 -16.50 -8.51
N ALA A 483 31.10 -16.81 -9.41
CA ALA A 483 32.12 -15.86 -9.86
C ALA A 483 31.53 -14.61 -10.52
N LEU A 484 30.50 -14.79 -11.38
CA LEU A 484 29.76 -13.69 -11.99
C LEU A 484 29.01 -12.88 -10.93
N ALA A 485 28.43 -13.51 -9.90
CA ALA A 485 27.75 -12.84 -8.82
C ALA A 485 28.73 -11.97 -8.00
N VAL A 486 29.89 -12.51 -7.62
CA VAL A 486 30.92 -11.74 -6.93
C VAL A 486 31.36 -10.53 -7.78
N THR A 487 31.60 -10.73 -9.07
CA THR A 487 32.09 -9.67 -9.95
C THR A 487 31.06 -8.60 -10.26
N HIS A 488 29.79 -9.02 -10.52
CA HIS A 488 28.76 -8.13 -11.01
C HIS A 488 27.75 -7.66 -9.94
N LEU A 489 27.48 -8.47 -8.91
CA LEU A 489 26.57 -8.07 -7.85
C LEU A 489 27.32 -7.48 -6.65
N ALA A 490 28.33 -8.17 -6.10
CA ALA A 490 29.07 -7.71 -4.95
C ALA A 490 30.07 -6.59 -5.30
N ALA A 491 31.02 -6.84 -6.20
CA ALA A 491 32.02 -5.85 -6.61
C ALA A 491 31.47 -4.80 -7.60
N GLN A 492 30.32 -5.05 -8.23
CA GLN A 492 29.63 -4.13 -9.16
C GLN A 492 30.57 -3.52 -10.23
N ARG A 493 31.45 -4.34 -10.81
CA ARG A 493 32.49 -3.92 -11.74
C ARG A 493 31.95 -3.10 -12.92
N PHE A 494 30.74 -3.39 -13.38
CA PHE A 494 30.08 -2.66 -14.47
C PHE A 494 29.79 -1.17 -14.09
N ILE A 495 29.59 -0.86 -12.79
CA ILE A 495 29.42 0.51 -12.32
C ILE A 495 30.80 1.20 -12.23
N ALA A 496 31.82 0.48 -11.73
CA ALA A 496 33.18 0.99 -11.64
C ALA A 496 33.74 1.44 -13.01
N GLN A 497 33.43 0.70 -14.06
CA GLN A 497 33.81 1.02 -15.46
C GLN A 497 33.20 2.34 -15.96
N ARG A 498 32.05 2.75 -15.42
CA ARG A 498 31.38 4.00 -15.83
C ARG A 498 31.83 5.22 -15.03
N SER A 499 32.05 5.08 -13.72
CA SER A 499 32.49 6.16 -12.83
C SER A 499 32.86 5.62 -11.46
N ARG A 500 34.05 5.99 -10.95
CA ARG A 500 34.48 5.64 -9.59
C ARG A 500 33.57 6.21 -8.52
N LEU A 501 33.09 7.47 -8.66
CA LEU A 501 32.18 8.10 -7.73
C LEU A 501 30.83 7.33 -7.66
N ARG A 502 30.26 6.94 -8.80
CA ARG A 502 29.03 6.13 -8.85
C ARG A 502 29.24 4.78 -8.18
N TRP A 503 30.41 4.19 -8.35
CA TRP A 503 30.73 2.90 -7.76
C TRP A 503 30.80 2.99 -6.24
N TRP A 504 31.55 3.94 -5.66
CA TRP A 504 31.60 4.13 -4.22
C TRP A 504 30.24 4.42 -3.61
N MET A 505 29.46 5.29 -4.22
CA MET A 505 28.08 5.56 -3.83
C MET A 505 27.24 4.27 -3.76
N HIS A 506 27.32 3.43 -4.80
CA HIS A 506 26.56 2.17 -4.84
C HIS A 506 27.10 1.12 -3.87
N GLN A 507 28.42 1.05 -3.64
CA GLN A 507 28.99 0.12 -2.66
C GLN A 507 28.52 0.46 -1.24
N CYS A 508 28.56 1.72 -0.85
CA CYS A 508 28.07 2.16 0.45
C CYS A 508 26.60 1.83 0.65
N LEU A 509 25.73 2.16 -0.33
CA LEU A 509 24.30 1.83 -0.26
C LEU A 509 24.06 0.32 -0.25
N PHE A 510 24.74 -0.45 -1.10
CA PHE A 510 24.55 -1.89 -1.21
C PHE A 510 24.96 -2.63 0.07
N TRP A 511 26.18 -2.42 0.55
CA TRP A 511 26.66 -3.11 1.75
C TRP A 511 25.97 -2.63 3.01
N GLY A 512 25.67 -1.33 3.11
CA GLY A 512 24.89 -0.79 4.22
C GLY A 512 23.50 -1.40 4.28
N CYS A 513 22.72 -1.38 3.20
CA CYS A 513 21.39 -1.98 3.18
C CYS A 513 21.44 -3.51 3.38
N LEU A 514 22.41 -4.21 2.80
CA LEU A 514 22.56 -5.65 2.97
C LEU A 514 22.85 -6.03 4.43
N LEU A 515 23.72 -5.28 5.10
CA LEU A 515 24.04 -5.47 6.51
C LEU A 515 22.81 -5.21 7.38
N ALA A 516 22.08 -4.12 7.12
CA ALA A 516 20.83 -3.83 7.83
C ALA A 516 19.83 -4.98 7.73
N VAL A 517 19.59 -5.48 6.52
CA VAL A 517 18.65 -6.60 6.27
C VAL A 517 19.14 -7.89 6.97
N ALA A 518 20.42 -8.20 6.88
CA ALA A 518 21.02 -9.40 7.46
C ALA A 518 20.93 -9.43 9.00
N ILE A 519 20.97 -8.27 9.65
CA ILE A 519 20.82 -8.15 11.10
C ILE A 519 19.34 -8.09 11.49
N THR A 520 18.57 -7.20 10.85
CA THR A 520 17.21 -6.88 11.30
C THR A 520 16.24 -8.04 11.10
N PHE A 521 16.25 -8.72 9.96
CA PHE A 521 15.23 -9.73 9.67
C PHE A 521 15.31 -10.95 10.59
N PRO A 522 16.48 -11.55 10.85
CA PRO A 522 16.56 -12.66 11.79
C PRO A 522 16.16 -12.27 13.22
N LEU A 523 16.47 -11.05 13.66
CA LEU A 523 16.05 -10.54 14.97
C LEU A 523 14.54 -10.30 15.04
N VAL A 524 13.97 -9.62 14.02
CA VAL A 524 12.52 -9.33 13.95
C VAL A 524 11.68 -10.61 13.93
N PHE A 525 12.17 -11.64 13.24
CA PHE A 525 11.45 -12.92 13.15
C PHE A 525 11.69 -13.85 14.34
N GLY A 526 12.52 -13.44 15.32
CA GLY A 526 12.88 -14.30 16.45
C GLY A 526 13.70 -15.53 16.05
N TRP A 527 14.37 -15.48 14.89
CA TRP A 527 15.28 -16.54 14.45
C TRP A 527 16.64 -16.48 15.16
N ILE A 528 17.04 -15.26 15.53
CA ILE A 528 18.20 -14.99 16.38
C ILE A 528 17.71 -14.22 17.58
N ASP A 529 18.11 -14.67 18.77
CA ASP A 529 17.92 -13.95 20.03
C ASP A 529 19.18 -14.00 20.91
N PHE A 530 19.32 -13.02 21.78
CA PHE A 530 20.43 -12.91 22.72
C PHE A 530 19.89 -12.94 24.13
N ARG A 531 20.45 -13.84 24.98
CA ARG A 531 20.05 -13.98 26.37
C ARG A 531 21.29 -13.91 27.26
N THR A 532 21.17 -13.21 28.39
CA THR A 532 22.19 -13.19 29.42
C THR A 532 22.19 -14.52 30.17
N LEU A 533 23.37 -14.98 30.60
CA LEU A 533 23.47 -16.11 31.51
C LEU A 533 22.98 -15.71 32.91
N PRO A 534 22.15 -16.55 33.56
CA PRO A 534 21.65 -16.27 34.93
C PRO A 534 22.78 -16.09 35.93
N THR A 535 23.91 -16.78 35.72
CA THR A 535 25.10 -16.76 36.59
C THR A 535 26.10 -15.64 36.28
N ASP A 536 26.06 -15.06 35.07
CA ASP A 536 26.93 -13.97 34.64
C ASP A 536 26.19 -13.06 33.65
N GLN A 537 25.65 -11.95 34.14
CA GLN A 537 24.92 -10.98 33.35
C GLN A 537 25.77 -10.23 32.29
N LEU A 538 27.12 -10.35 32.37
CA LEU A 538 28.01 -9.80 31.37
C LEU A 538 28.26 -10.73 30.19
N THR A 539 27.79 -11.99 30.26
CA THR A 539 27.91 -12.98 29.19
C THR A 539 26.57 -13.21 28.50
N TYR A 540 26.54 -12.96 27.19
CA TYR A 540 25.40 -13.21 26.32
C TYR A 540 25.60 -14.53 25.56
N VAL A 541 24.52 -15.32 25.48
CA VAL A 541 24.43 -16.50 24.63
C VAL A 541 23.59 -16.16 23.40
N THR A 542 24.14 -16.41 22.23
CA THR A 542 23.42 -16.27 20.96
C THR A 542 22.62 -17.54 20.69
N TYR A 543 21.33 -17.42 20.50
CA TYR A 543 20.47 -18.50 20.08
C TYR A 543 20.08 -18.31 18.61
N VAL A 544 20.16 -19.38 17.81
CA VAL A 544 19.73 -19.40 16.42
C VAL A 544 18.69 -20.49 16.27
N PHE A 545 17.48 -20.12 15.84
CA PHE A 545 16.29 -20.98 15.85
C PHE A 545 16.04 -21.68 17.20
N GLY A 546 16.46 -20.99 18.28
CA GLY A 546 16.36 -21.48 19.64
C GLY A 546 17.45 -22.45 20.09
N PHE A 547 18.46 -22.75 19.28
CA PHE A 547 19.63 -23.54 19.65
C PHE A 547 20.77 -22.61 20.04
N PRO A 548 21.49 -22.85 21.16
CA PRO A 548 22.64 -22.06 21.54
C PRO A 548 23.78 -22.29 20.55
N LEU A 549 24.25 -21.21 19.90
CA LEU A 549 25.33 -21.27 18.92
C LEU A 549 26.69 -20.93 19.54
N GLY A 550 26.72 -19.98 20.48
CA GLY A 550 27.95 -19.52 21.14
C GLY A 550 27.67 -18.46 22.17
N ALA A 551 28.64 -18.17 23.00
CA ALA A 551 28.59 -17.11 24.02
C ALA A 551 29.66 -16.07 23.77
N PHE A 552 29.36 -14.80 24.09
CA PHE A 552 30.32 -13.72 24.06
C PHE A 552 30.13 -12.80 25.26
N ARG A 553 31.21 -12.18 25.68
CA ARG A 553 31.23 -11.30 26.87
C ARG A 553 31.01 -9.86 26.45
N LEU A 554 30.25 -9.10 27.25
CA LEU A 554 30.11 -7.65 27.09
C LEU A 554 31.54 -7.00 27.17
N HIS A 555 31.72 -5.86 26.54
CA HIS A 555 33.00 -5.16 26.40
C HIS A 555 34.07 -5.87 25.55
N THR A 556 33.69 -6.88 24.76
CA THR A 556 34.57 -7.44 23.73
C THR A 556 34.30 -6.78 22.38
N VAL A 557 35.30 -6.85 21.46
CA VAL A 557 35.12 -6.37 20.07
C VAL A 557 33.95 -7.07 19.37
N THR A 558 33.73 -8.36 19.66
CA THR A 558 32.64 -9.12 19.14
C THR A 558 31.27 -8.55 19.57
N ALA A 559 31.13 -8.25 20.89
CA ALA A 559 29.93 -7.63 21.42
C ALA A 559 29.67 -6.26 20.77
N TRP A 560 30.73 -5.45 20.67
CA TRP A 560 30.64 -4.13 20.06
C TRP A 560 30.16 -4.21 18.59
N LEU A 561 30.78 -5.09 17.78
CA LEU A 561 30.39 -5.28 16.39
C LEU A 561 28.94 -5.78 16.22
N LEU A 562 28.50 -6.70 17.10
CA LEU A 562 27.14 -7.23 17.05
C LEU A 562 26.10 -6.18 17.43
N PHE A 563 26.34 -5.38 18.47
CA PHE A 563 25.37 -4.40 18.95
C PHE A 563 25.39 -3.08 18.13
N HIS A 564 26.54 -2.70 17.54
CA HIS A 564 26.66 -1.52 16.68
C HIS A 564 26.62 -1.83 15.17
N GLY A 565 26.31 -3.06 14.79
CA GLY A 565 26.24 -3.44 13.38
C GLY A 565 25.21 -2.62 12.57
N LEU A 566 24.09 -2.25 13.19
CA LEU A 566 23.08 -1.37 12.56
C LEU A 566 23.56 0.09 12.47
N ASP A 567 24.34 0.58 13.42
CA ASP A 567 24.95 1.92 13.36
C ASP A 567 25.94 2.01 12.21
N ILE A 568 26.82 1.00 12.07
CA ILE A 568 27.76 0.89 10.94
C ILE A 568 27.00 0.87 9.62
N SER A 569 25.92 0.08 9.54
CA SER A 569 25.04 0.03 8.37
C SER A 569 24.45 1.40 8.04
N ALA A 570 23.91 2.10 9.03
CA ALA A 570 23.30 3.42 8.86
C ALA A 570 24.33 4.46 8.38
N LEU A 571 25.54 4.46 8.94
CA LEU A 571 26.62 5.35 8.51
C LEU A 571 27.04 5.09 7.05
N LEU A 572 27.15 3.82 6.65
CA LEU A 572 27.43 3.46 5.25
C LEU A 572 26.33 3.97 4.32
N VAL A 573 25.05 3.78 4.68
CA VAL A 573 23.90 4.25 3.88
C VAL A 573 23.93 5.77 3.77
N LEU A 574 24.16 6.49 4.87
CA LEU A 574 24.25 7.96 4.87
C LEU A 574 25.41 8.48 4.01
N ALA A 575 26.58 7.82 4.06
CA ALA A 575 27.70 8.14 3.17
C ALA A 575 27.30 7.96 1.68
N GLY A 576 26.64 6.85 1.35
CA GLY A 576 26.14 6.62 0.01
C GLY A 576 25.10 7.64 -0.44
N ILE A 577 24.22 8.07 0.46
CA ILE A 577 23.23 9.14 0.21
C ILE A 577 23.93 10.47 -0.03
N ALA A 578 24.90 10.85 0.81
CA ALA A 578 25.67 12.08 0.66
C ALA A 578 26.36 12.16 -0.71
N LEU A 579 27.04 11.08 -1.13
CA LEU A 579 27.65 10.97 -2.46
C LEU A 579 26.62 11.05 -3.59
N SER A 580 25.42 10.47 -3.39
CA SER A 580 24.33 10.52 -4.34
C SER A 580 23.79 11.94 -4.52
N LEU A 581 23.58 12.66 -3.43
CA LEU A 581 23.12 14.06 -3.45
C LEU A 581 24.17 14.99 -4.04
N TRP A 582 25.45 14.84 -3.62
CA TRP A 582 26.56 15.58 -4.20
C TRP A 582 26.59 15.48 -5.73
N ARG A 583 26.54 14.24 -6.25
CA ARG A 583 26.53 14.01 -7.69
C ARG A 583 25.33 14.69 -8.36
N ARG A 584 24.14 14.62 -7.76
CA ARG A 584 22.92 15.20 -8.32
C ARG A 584 22.95 16.73 -8.36
N MET A 585 23.65 17.34 -7.39
CA MET A 585 23.83 18.80 -7.37
C MET A 585 24.86 19.27 -8.40
N THR A 586 25.88 18.46 -8.69
CA THR A 586 26.97 18.83 -9.61
C THR A 586 26.71 18.46 -11.07
N ASP A 587 25.98 17.37 -11.35
CA ASP A 587 25.70 16.87 -12.71
C ASP A 587 24.40 17.52 -13.26
N LYS A 588 24.59 18.48 -14.20
CA LYS A 588 23.47 19.21 -14.86
C LYS A 588 22.53 18.27 -15.64
N GLY A 589 23.07 17.24 -16.30
CA GLY A 589 22.29 16.24 -17.03
C GLY A 589 21.44 15.34 -16.12
N ALA A 590 21.97 15.00 -14.94
CA ALA A 590 21.21 14.24 -13.96
C ALA A 590 20.01 15.02 -13.41
N ARG A 591 20.13 16.35 -13.26
CA ARG A 591 19.04 17.19 -12.75
C ARG A 591 17.83 17.24 -13.68
N ALA A 592 18.04 17.28 -14.99
CA ALA A 592 16.99 17.43 -15.99
C ALA A 592 16.06 16.21 -16.10
N LEU A 593 16.50 15.00 -15.67
CA LEU A 593 15.80 13.74 -15.86
C LEU A 593 15.22 13.14 -14.56
N GLN A 594 15.20 13.91 -13.47
CA GLN A 594 14.81 13.39 -12.15
C GLN A 594 13.30 13.46 -11.90
N HIS A 595 12.75 12.36 -11.40
CA HIS A 595 11.37 12.27 -10.92
C HIS A 595 11.35 12.10 -9.41
N PHE A 596 10.57 12.94 -8.69
CA PHE A 596 10.51 12.90 -7.23
C PHE A 596 10.21 11.50 -6.69
N GLY A 597 9.14 10.86 -7.16
CA GLY A 597 8.71 9.54 -6.65
C GLY A 597 9.68 8.40 -6.96
N MET A 598 10.44 8.49 -8.05
CA MET A 598 11.35 7.41 -8.46
C MET A 598 12.80 7.64 -8.01
N ASP A 599 13.23 8.89 -7.88
CA ASP A 599 14.64 9.20 -7.64
C ASP A 599 14.92 9.79 -6.26
N PHE A 600 14.04 10.65 -5.72
CA PHE A 600 14.22 11.28 -4.43
C PHE A 600 13.55 10.51 -3.29
N LEU A 601 12.33 10.03 -3.48
CA LEU A 601 11.60 9.33 -2.41
C LEU A 601 12.36 8.12 -1.84
N PRO A 602 13.02 7.24 -2.64
CA PRO A 602 13.86 6.19 -2.11
C PRO A 602 15.00 6.69 -1.23
N ILE A 603 15.64 7.81 -1.62
CA ILE A 603 16.75 8.41 -0.86
C ILE A 603 16.24 9.00 0.45
N ILE A 604 15.09 9.66 0.42
CA ILE A 604 14.44 10.23 1.62
C ILE A 604 14.07 9.11 2.61
N LEU A 605 13.51 8.00 2.13
CA LEU A 605 13.15 6.87 2.97
C LEU A 605 14.39 6.23 3.62
N LEU A 606 15.46 5.98 2.84
CA LEU A 606 16.71 5.45 3.38
C LEU A 606 17.36 6.42 4.38
N PHE A 607 17.34 7.72 4.09
CA PHE A 607 17.84 8.75 5.02
C PHE A 607 17.06 8.74 6.32
N ALA A 608 15.72 8.74 6.23
CA ALA A 608 14.84 8.74 7.40
C ALA A 608 15.05 7.50 8.28
N ILE A 609 15.18 6.30 7.70
CA ILE A 609 15.47 5.06 8.44
C ILE A 609 16.83 5.16 9.13
N SER A 610 17.87 5.58 8.41
CA SER A 610 19.23 5.63 8.95
C SER A 610 19.35 6.66 10.06
N ILE A 611 18.81 7.86 9.91
CA ILE A 611 18.91 8.91 10.91
C ILE A 611 18.06 8.61 12.15
N THR A 612 16.87 8.04 11.99
CA THR A 612 16.03 7.66 13.13
C THR A 612 16.59 6.45 13.87
N GLY A 613 17.25 5.52 13.18
CA GLY A 613 17.98 4.41 13.80
C GLY A 613 19.16 4.90 14.65
N LEU A 614 20.02 5.75 14.10
CA LEU A 614 21.13 6.37 14.87
C LEU A 614 20.63 7.21 16.04
N ALA A 615 19.48 7.90 15.87
CA ALA A 615 18.89 8.68 16.95
C ALA A 615 18.45 7.80 18.14
N LEU A 616 18.03 6.55 17.90
CA LEU A 616 17.75 5.58 18.97
C LEU A 616 19.00 5.25 19.78
N THR A 617 20.11 4.96 19.11
CA THR A 617 21.41 4.71 19.77
C THR A 617 21.86 5.91 20.56
N VAL A 618 21.81 7.13 19.99
CA VAL A 618 22.13 8.37 20.69
C VAL A 618 21.23 8.60 21.91
N SER A 619 19.92 8.36 21.77
CA SER A 619 18.96 8.48 22.88
C SER A 619 19.32 7.54 24.02
N GLN A 620 19.66 6.29 23.71
CA GLN A 620 19.94 5.28 24.71
C GLN A 620 21.28 5.49 25.41
N GLU A 621 22.35 5.75 24.65
CA GLU A 621 23.69 5.81 25.20
C GLU A 621 24.06 7.18 25.85
N TRP A 622 23.60 8.26 25.21
CA TRP A 622 24.03 9.61 25.59
C TRP A 622 22.93 10.44 26.25
N LEU A 623 21.67 10.19 25.96
CA LEU A 623 20.51 10.95 26.47
C LEU A 623 19.70 10.17 27.54
N ARG A 624 20.25 9.09 28.07
CA ARG A 624 19.63 8.25 29.13
C ARG A 624 18.21 7.81 28.78
N GLY A 625 17.94 7.48 27.50
CA GLY A 625 16.62 7.05 27.03
C GLY A 625 15.61 8.18 26.82
N SER A 626 16.02 9.45 26.88
CA SER A 626 15.14 10.58 26.62
C SER A 626 14.55 10.46 25.22
N SER A 627 13.18 10.57 25.12
CA SER A 627 12.42 10.46 23.88
C SER A 627 12.55 9.13 23.14
N TYR A 628 13.09 8.07 23.78
CA TYR A 628 13.30 6.75 23.13
C TYR A 628 12.02 6.19 22.52
N SER A 629 10.91 6.21 23.24
CA SER A 629 9.62 5.69 22.76
C SER A 629 9.11 6.44 21.52
N PHE A 630 9.25 7.77 21.50
CA PHE A 630 8.89 8.58 20.33
C PHE A 630 9.77 8.23 19.11
N LEU A 631 11.08 8.15 19.32
CA LEU A 631 12.05 7.80 18.28
C LEU A 631 11.83 6.38 17.75
N ALA A 632 11.49 5.42 18.62
CA ALA A 632 11.17 4.05 18.24
C ALA A 632 9.92 3.99 17.33
N ILE A 633 8.87 4.72 17.68
CA ILE A 633 7.65 4.81 16.84
C ILE A 633 7.98 5.48 15.51
N LEU A 634 8.72 6.58 15.52
CA LEU A 634 9.13 7.29 14.30
C LEU A 634 9.98 6.40 13.40
N HIS A 635 10.95 5.67 13.95
CA HIS A 635 11.76 4.71 13.24
C HIS A 635 10.89 3.59 12.63
N ALA A 636 9.97 3.03 13.41
CA ALA A 636 9.02 2.04 12.94
C ALA A 636 8.22 2.53 11.73
N ILE A 637 7.67 3.75 11.80
CA ILE A 637 6.92 4.35 10.68
C ILE A 637 7.79 4.47 9.42
N THR A 638 9.04 4.90 9.55
CA THR A 638 9.93 5.07 8.40
C THR A 638 10.30 3.74 7.74
N VAL A 639 10.56 2.70 8.52
CA VAL A 639 10.86 1.34 8.03
C VAL A 639 9.63 0.74 7.35
N ILE A 640 8.46 0.82 7.98
CA ILE A 640 7.20 0.32 7.40
C ILE A 640 6.90 1.02 6.08
N ALA A 641 7.04 2.34 6.01
CA ALA A 641 6.85 3.11 4.78
C ALA A 641 7.79 2.64 3.66
N ALA A 642 9.06 2.38 3.97
CA ALA A 642 10.02 1.87 3.00
C ALA A 642 9.70 0.45 2.53
N LEU A 643 9.27 -0.45 3.43
CA LEU A 643 8.85 -1.81 3.10
C LEU A 643 7.60 -1.81 2.21
N LEU A 644 6.61 -0.97 2.51
CA LEU A 644 5.41 -0.82 1.68
C LEU A 644 5.74 -0.23 0.29
N PHE A 645 6.74 0.64 0.20
CA PHE A 645 7.19 1.22 -1.06
C PHE A 645 8.06 0.27 -1.90
N LEU A 646 8.72 -0.71 -1.26
CA LEU A 646 9.71 -1.60 -1.87
C LEU A 646 9.22 -2.28 -3.17
N PRO A 647 8.01 -2.85 -3.27
CA PRO A 647 7.54 -3.49 -4.50
C PRO A 647 7.27 -2.53 -5.65
N PHE A 648 6.96 -1.26 -5.37
CA PHE A 648 6.43 -0.33 -6.37
C PHE A 648 7.42 0.73 -6.84
N GLY A 649 8.48 0.95 -6.06
CA GLY A 649 9.44 2.00 -6.29
C GLY A 649 10.70 1.54 -7.01
N LYS A 650 11.67 2.43 -7.04
CA LYS A 650 12.99 2.14 -7.61
C LYS A 650 13.73 1.02 -6.86
N PHE A 651 13.37 0.74 -5.60
CA PHE A 651 13.96 -0.38 -4.84
C PHE A 651 13.73 -1.74 -5.49
N PHE A 652 12.68 -1.91 -6.27
CA PHE A 652 12.41 -3.16 -6.99
C PHE A 652 13.58 -3.61 -7.88
N HIS A 653 14.41 -2.68 -8.37
CA HIS A 653 15.58 -3.02 -9.18
C HIS A 653 16.59 -3.92 -8.45
N ILE A 654 16.61 -3.91 -7.11
CA ILE A 654 17.46 -4.78 -6.28
C ILE A 654 17.21 -6.25 -6.61
N PHE A 655 15.93 -6.62 -6.78
CA PHE A 655 15.50 -7.98 -7.11
C PHE A 655 15.67 -8.31 -8.61
N GLN A 656 15.73 -7.29 -9.46
CA GLN A 656 15.99 -7.50 -10.90
C GLN A 656 17.48 -7.74 -11.20
N ARG A 657 18.38 -7.24 -10.35
CA ARG A 657 19.83 -7.34 -10.57
C ARG A 657 20.37 -8.77 -10.65
N PRO A 658 19.95 -9.73 -9.81
CA PRO A 658 20.39 -11.12 -9.95
C PRO A 658 20.03 -11.75 -11.30
N ALA A 659 18.91 -11.38 -11.92
CA ALA A 659 18.54 -11.87 -13.25
C ALA A 659 19.52 -11.44 -14.37
N GLN A 660 20.29 -10.38 -14.15
CA GLN A 660 21.34 -9.95 -15.10
C GLN A 660 22.47 -10.98 -15.23
N LEU A 661 22.64 -11.89 -14.28
CA LEU A 661 23.59 -13.00 -14.41
C LEU A 661 23.21 -13.92 -15.58
N GLY A 662 21.91 -14.19 -15.77
CA GLY A 662 21.40 -14.92 -16.93
C GLY A 662 21.68 -14.20 -18.26
N VAL A 663 21.59 -12.86 -18.27
CA VAL A 663 21.95 -12.06 -19.45
C VAL A 663 23.45 -12.17 -19.76
N LYS A 664 24.32 -12.25 -18.75
CA LYS A 664 25.76 -12.46 -18.95
C LYS A 664 26.05 -13.82 -19.54
N LEU A 665 25.46 -14.88 -19.00
CA LEU A 665 25.58 -16.23 -19.59
C LEU A 665 25.13 -16.26 -21.06
N TYR A 666 24.02 -15.54 -21.34
CA TYR A 666 23.52 -15.44 -22.71
C TYR A 666 24.46 -14.68 -23.64
N GLN A 667 25.10 -13.61 -23.19
CA GLN A 667 26.10 -12.86 -23.96
C GLN A 667 27.35 -13.73 -24.26
N GLU A 668 27.90 -14.40 -23.25
CA GLU A 668 29.05 -15.29 -23.39
C GLU A 668 28.76 -16.47 -24.32
N ALA A 669 27.55 -17.04 -24.23
CA ALA A 669 27.12 -18.08 -25.18
C ALA A 669 27.03 -17.54 -26.60
N GLY A 670 26.54 -16.32 -26.78
CA GLY A 670 26.46 -15.67 -28.09
C GLY A 670 27.81 -15.35 -28.71
N GLU A 671 28.85 -15.09 -27.90
CA GLU A 671 30.23 -14.91 -28.40
C GLU A 671 30.85 -16.21 -28.94
N ARG A 672 30.44 -17.36 -28.39
CA ARG A 672 30.90 -18.70 -28.80
C ARG A 672 30.08 -19.30 -29.94
N ASP A 673 28.96 -18.70 -30.30
CA ASP A 673 28.01 -19.18 -31.31
C ASP A 673 28.60 -19.05 -32.74
N PRO A 674 28.31 -19.96 -33.67
CA PRO A 674 28.85 -19.93 -35.05
C PRO A 674 28.50 -18.65 -35.82
N GLY A 675 27.44 -17.95 -35.43
CA GLY A 675 27.05 -16.66 -35.98
C GLY A 675 26.13 -16.71 -37.20
N ALA A 676 25.24 -15.72 -37.24
CA ALA A 676 24.31 -15.52 -38.35
C ALA A 676 25.00 -14.94 -39.57
N ILE A 677 24.72 -15.51 -40.73
CA ILE A 677 25.23 -15.08 -42.04
C ILE A 677 24.17 -14.20 -42.71
N CYS A 678 24.57 -13.01 -43.15
CA CYS A 678 23.69 -12.12 -43.90
C CYS A 678 23.27 -12.75 -45.25
N VAL A 679 21.96 -12.81 -45.46
CA VAL A 679 21.42 -13.41 -46.70
C VAL A 679 21.88 -12.64 -47.97
N ARG A 680 22.12 -11.31 -47.85
CA ARG A 680 22.50 -10.47 -49.00
C ARG A 680 24.02 -10.47 -49.29
N CYS A 681 24.86 -10.20 -48.26
CA CYS A 681 26.31 -10.06 -48.47
C CYS A 681 27.14 -11.24 -47.99
N ARG A 682 26.51 -12.27 -47.42
CA ARG A 682 27.12 -13.48 -46.88
C ARG A 682 28.13 -13.26 -45.76
N GLN A 683 28.23 -12.06 -45.21
CA GLN A 683 29.10 -11.78 -44.08
C GLN A 683 28.46 -12.21 -42.77
N ARG A 684 29.25 -12.72 -41.86
CA ARG A 684 28.85 -12.95 -40.45
C ARG A 684 28.65 -11.62 -39.73
N PHE A 685 27.57 -11.42 -38.97
CA PHE A 685 27.27 -10.13 -38.37
C PHE A 685 26.74 -10.16 -36.94
N ALA A 686 26.23 -11.28 -36.44
CA ALA A 686 25.69 -11.44 -35.10
C ALA A 686 25.68 -12.90 -34.69
N SER A 687 25.37 -13.22 -33.43
CA SER A 687 25.09 -14.58 -32.98
C SER A 687 23.83 -15.12 -33.65
N GLN A 688 23.87 -16.37 -34.10
CA GLN A 688 22.71 -17.07 -34.69
C GLN A 688 21.59 -17.20 -33.66
N MET A 689 21.95 -17.53 -32.41
CA MET A 689 21.01 -17.61 -31.28
C MET A 689 20.30 -16.26 -31.07
N HIS A 690 21.01 -15.14 -31.05
CA HIS A 690 20.42 -13.79 -30.90
C HIS A 690 19.45 -13.48 -32.01
N ILE A 691 19.76 -13.78 -33.24
CA ILE A 691 18.88 -13.50 -34.40
C ILE A 691 17.62 -14.36 -34.33
N GLN A 692 17.73 -15.63 -33.96
CA GLN A 692 16.57 -16.52 -33.78
C GLN A 692 15.64 -16.02 -32.67
N ASP A 693 16.20 -15.71 -31.52
CA ASP A 693 15.43 -15.22 -30.38
C ASP A 693 14.76 -13.85 -30.67
N LEU A 694 15.47 -12.95 -31.35
CA LEU A 694 14.90 -11.67 -31.78
C LEU A 694 13.74 -11.85 -32.78
N ARG A 695 13.86 -12.78 -33.72
CA ARG A 695 12.76 -13.12 -34.67
C ARG A 695 11.54 -13.67 -33.95
N SER A 696 11.72 -14.44 -32.89
CA SER A 696 10.62 -15.01 -32.12
C SER A 696 9.91 -13.97 -31.22
N ILE A 697 10.64 -12.92 -30.74
CA ILE A 697 10.13 -11.90 -29.84
C ILE A 697 9.38 -10.79 -30.58
N LEU A 698 9.90 -10.34 -31.73
CA LEU A 698 9.39 -9.16 -32.43
C LEU A 698 7.87 -9.20 -32.70
N PRO A 699 7.31 -10.31 -33.21
CA PRO A 699 5.85 -10.44 -33.39
C PRO A 699 5.07 -10.32 -32.06
N GLN A 700 5.63 -10.84 -30.96
CA GLN A 700 4.99 -10.80 -29.63
C GLN A 700 4.90 -9.38 -29.04
N VAL A 701 5.78 -8.48 -29.47
CA VAL A 701 5.78 -7.06 -29.06
C VAL A 701 5.17 -6.14 -30.12
N GLY A 702 4.52 -6.71 -31.14
CA GLY A 702 3.74 -5.97 -32.14
C GLY A 702 4.54 -5.50 -33.35
N PHE A 703 5.75 -6.02 -33.56
CA PHE A 703 6.57 -5.70 -34.73
C PHE A 703 6.61 -6.88 -35.70
N ASP A 704 5.96 -6.74 -36.85
CA ASP A 704 6.11 -7.68 -37.94
C ASP A 704 7.19 -7.18 -38.92
N TYR A 705 8.30 -7.92 -38.99
CA TYR A 705 9.41 -7.65 -39.87
C TYR A 705 9.61 -8.79 -40.91
N ALA A 706 8.55 -9.51 -41.24
CA ALA A 706 8.53 -10.40 -42.37
C ALA A 706 8.76 -9.60 -43.67
N THR A 707 9.62 -10.08 -44.52
CA THR A 707 9.93 -9.42 -45.79
C THR A 707 9.71 -10.39 -46.94
N PRO A 708 9.11 -9.96 -48.07
CA PRO A 708 9.02 -10.77 -49.26
C PRO A 708 10.43 -11.07 -49.83
N GLY A 709 10.58 -12.24 -50.44
CA GLY A 709 11.82 -12.66 -51.07
C GLY A 709 12.75 -13.53 -50.19
N PRO A 710 13.98 -13.85 -50.62
CA PRO A 710 14.84 -14.86 -50.03
C PRO A 710 15.35 -14.51 -48.62
N ALA A 711 15.20 -13.23 -48.18
CA ALA A 711 15.56 -12.85 -46.81
C ALA A 711 14.51 -13.33 -45.79
N GLY A 712 13.25 -13.44 -46.16
CA GLY A 712 12.16 -13.90 -45.34
C GLY A 712 11.86 -13.05 -44.08
N HIS A 713 12.88 -12.36 -43.57
CA HIS A 713 12.78 -11.54 -42.38
C HIS A 713 13.88 -10.46 -42.33
N TRP A 714 13.52 -9.24 -41.94
CA TRP A 714 14.43 -8.09 -41.86
C TRP A 714 15.69 -8.35 -41.02
N GLN A 715 15.57 -9.17 -39.95
CA GLN A 715 16.68 -9.51 -39.09
C GLN A 715 17.69 -10.52 -39.71
N ALA A 716 17.42 -11.09 -40.87
CA ALA A 716 18.37 -11.89 -41.61
C ALA A 716 19.42 -11.04 -42.38
N LEU A 717 19.27 -9.73 -42.41
CA LEU A 717 20.19 -8.78 -43.03
C LEU A 717 21.14 -8.17 -41.97
N CYS A 718 22.42 -8.00 -42.34
CA CYS A 718 23.38 -7.29 -41.52
C CYS A 718 23.07 -5.78 -41.48
N PRO A 719 23.59 -5.01 -40.46
CA PRO A 719 23.33 -3.57 -40.35
C PRO A 719 23.68 -2.75 -41.59
N ALA A 720 24.75 -3.11 -42.30
CA ALA A 720 25.14 -2.42 -43.54
C ALA A 720 24.13 -2.65 -44.68
N CYS A 721 23.66 -3.89 -44.83
CA CYS A 721 22.66 -4.23 -45.86
C CYS A 721 21.28 -3.63 -45.49
N LYS A 722 20.92 -3.55 -44.23
CA LYS A 722 19.70 -2.85 -43.76
C LYS A 722 19.75 -1.37 -44.16
N ARG A 723 20.84 -0.66 -43.85
CA ARG A 723 21.03 0.74 -44.26
C ARG A 723 20.92 0.94 -45.77
N LYS A 724 21.59 0.11 -46.55
CA LYS A 724 21.48 0.17 -48.03
C LYS A 724 20.04 -0.02 -48.52
N THR A 725 19.30 -0.97 -47.94
CA THR A 725 17.92 -1.23 -48.34
C THR A 725 17.02 -0.07 -48.00
N LEU A 726 17.20 0.56 -46.83
CA LEU A 726 16.45 1.76 -46.42
C LEU A 726 16.76 2.95 -47.32
N SER A 727 18.03 3.22 -47.63
CA SER A 727 18.42 4.32 -48.52
C SER A 727 17.83 4.16 -49.93
N VAL A 728 17.82 2.92 -50.47
CA VAL A 728 17.18 2.66 -51.77
C VAL A 728 15.66 2.86 -51.72
N ALA A 729 15.01 2.42 -50.64
CA ALA A 729 13.57 2.65 -50.45
C ALA A 729 13.23 4.12 -50.33
N GLN A 730 14.01 4.90 -49.58
CA GLN A 730 13.84 6.36 -49.45
C GLN A 730 14.03 7.07 -50.78
N MET A 731 15.07 6.72 -51.55
CA MET A 731 15.27 7.30 -52.89
C MET A 731 14.10 7.02 -53.85
N ARG A 732 13.51 5.83 -53.78
CA ARG A 732 12.33 5.49 -54.60
C ARG A 732 11.09 6.32 -54.23
N ILE A 733 10.85 6.55 -52.91
CA ILE A 733 9.76 7.39 -52.45
C ILE A 733 9.92 8.80 -52.99
N VAL A 734 11.09 9.41 -52.81
CA VAL A 734 11.37 10.76 -53.30
C VAL A 734 11.28 10.85 -54.85
N ALA A 735 11.72 9.84 -55.59
CA ALA A 735 11.60 9.80 -57.04
C ALA A 735 10.13 9.71 -57.48
N ASN A 736 9.30 8.94 -56.81
CA ASN A 736 7.86 8.86 -57.12
C ASN A 736 7.12 10.13 -56.77
N GLU A 737 7.43 10.79 -55.66
CA GLU A 737 6.85 12.11 -55.28
C GLU A 737 7.23 13.19 -56.32
N ASN A 738 8.47 13.18 -56.82
CA ASN A 738 8.88 14.12 -57.90
C ASN A 738 8.18 13.82 -59.22
N GLN A 739 7.90 12.57 -59.56
CA GLN A 739 7.12 12.21 -60.73
C GLN A 739 5.63 12.61 -60.64
N GLU A 740 5.04 12.45 -59.49
CA GLU A 740 3.66 12.89 -59.24
C GLU A 740 3.55 14.42 -59.33
N GLN A 741 4.50 15.16 -58.81
CA GLN A 741 4.56 16.64 -58.92
C GLN A 741 4.85 17.15 -60.33
N SER A 742 5.49 16.34 -61.18
CA SER A 742 5.75 16.74 -62.59
C SER A 742 4.61 16.36 -63.56
N ASN A 743 3.68 15.53 -63.14
CA ASN A 743 2.52 15.08 -63.95
C ASN A 743 1.18 15.75 -63.50
N GLY A 744 1.16 16.59 -62.46
CA GLY A 744 0.04 17.43 -62.04
C GLY A 744 0.30 18.89 -62.36
#